data_a86d1f13c13d417a7b93fd41b145bb4b
#
_entry.id   a86d1f13c13d417a7b93fd41b145bb4b
#
_cell.length_a   1.000
_cell.length_b   1.000
_cell.length_c   1.000
_cell.angle_alpha   90.00
_cell.angle_beta   90.00
_cell.angle_gamma   90.00
#
_symmetry.space_group_name_H-M   'P 1'
#
loop_
_entity.id
_entity.type
_entity.pdbx_description
1 polymer ?
#
loop_
_entity_poly.entity_id
_entity_poly.type
_entity_poly.pdbx_seq_one_letter_code
_entity_poly.pdbx_strand_id
1 'polypeptide(L)'
;MRILFLYIFLGFVATLYILGFDHLSFTNHYWLTSSTDMTSDLISWKYYKNDIWRFPIGSNPNYGIDIASGIVFSGSVPFLSVIFKLLGNLLPNNFHFFSLWIFICFFLQSYIAFLIIYHHTNNLSFSIIGSLFFLSSPIFIHRIPMHLSLSAHWLILLGFYIETKNESTMKLFCWIGLILLSALTHFYFTMILLGIFILFVLNEHLINLNIKKLVIQIFLPFIFLFMTMYIFGFFEVPYTDSLGYGYGLYKLNLASIINPISVSPNNIVNWSLFLPEIPSHLEEKIEGFNYLGIGGIFLLIIGIFFIFLNFAEFKKKKYRPYFFIIILFPLVALTNRISFANDLLFEFELPKYIYGIMSIIRASGRFFWPAYYLLFLGSILILYNKFTKKNSLYILILLFFLQVIDISPGLQNYFNSNAFKIEKKEIDYLFWNKLSQENQILRTTYLNNETHLLTSLKEILLLQNFTSTDIAKHARYNRKKASTSRANLYKSFDESTFKKNTIFVIDNNNHLRNLKYLFENKNFGFFFRDNVWIFVPNKKNKMTDFDKKALSKYDPITLQKKDNIILKFNDDQSVHGFGWSHSFLSPYAGIWTEGNISTLLFKFDKKINEDYLIKIKLSSLITKKNKPINFSVSLNDLFTEKFSLKDINELDENSIKLKINKKLISDGIHYIKFQIDNPV
;
A
#
# COMPACT_ATOMS: atom_id res chain seq x y z
N MET A 1 20.41 -9.74 -33.09
CA MET A 1 21.38 -9.64 -31.98
C MET A 1 21.74 -8.16 -31.69
N ARG A 2 22.27 -7.36 -32.67
CA ARG A 2 22.68 -5.94 -32.45
C ARG A 2 21.57 -5.06 -31.83
N ILE A 3 20.33 -5.19 -32.27
CA ILE A 3 19.19 -4.41 -31.77
C ILE A 3 18.88 -4.77 -30.32
N LEU A 4 18.91 -6.03 -29.95
CA LEU A 4 18.70 -6.47 -28.55
C LEU A 4 19.75 -5.86 -27.62
N PHE A 5 21.03 -5.88 -28.03
CA PHE A 5 22.10 -5.24 -27.26
C PHE A 5 21.90 -3.73 -27.11
N LEU A 6 21.40 -3.04 -28.15
CA LEU A 6 21.08 -1.62 -28.08
C LEU A 6 20.04 -1.36 -26.95
N TYR A 7 18.96 -2.15 -26.88
CA TYR A 7 17.92 -1.96 -25.87
C TYR A 7 18.36 -2.37 -24.46
N ILE A 8 19.19 -3.40 -24.32
CA ILE A 8 19.86 -3.74 -23.06
C ILE A 8 20.70 -2.55 -22.59
N PHE A 9 21.48 -1.94 -23.49
CA PHE A 9 22.28 -0.76 -23.17
C PHE A 9 21.43 0.45 -22.82
N LEU A 10 20.37 0.75 -23.59
CA LEU A 10 19.43 1.85 -23.29
C LEU A 10 18.73 1.65 -21.93
N GLY A 11 18.27 0.44 -21.64
CA GLY A 11 17.69 0.10 -20.34
C GLY A 11 18.67 0.29 -19.18
N PHE A 12 19.93 -0.12 -19.37
CA PHE A 12 20.99 0.06 -18.40
C PHE A 12 21.31 1.55 -18.15
N VAL A 13 21.45 2.33 -19.21
CA VAL A 13 21.71 3.77 -19.12
C VAL A 13 20.55 4.50 -18.43
N ALA A 14 19.30 4.17 -18.78
CA ALA A 14 18.13 4.75 -18.13
C ALA A 14 18.07 4.40 -16.63
N THR A 15 18.38 3.14 -16.28
CA THR A 15 18.45 2.71 -14.89
C THR A 15 19.55 3.46 -14.12
N LEU A 16 20.71 3.55 -14.72
CA LEU A 16 21.85 4.29 -14.14
C LEU A 16 21.51 5.78 -13.95
N TYR A 17 20.83 6.39 -14.91
CA TYR A 17 20.41 7.78 -14.84
C TYR A 17 19.42 8.02 -13.67
N ILE A 18 18.44 7.13 -13.47
CA ILE A 18 17.41 7.28 -12.45
C ILE A 18 17.91 6.90 -11.04
N LEU A 19 18.62 5.78 -10.91
CA LEU A 19 19.06 5.26 -9.61
C LEU A 19 20.45 5.77 -9.19
N GLY A 20 21.31 6.16 -10.13
CA GLY A 20 22.72 6.38 -9.85
C GLY A 20 23.50 5.08 -9.68
N PHE A 21 24.83 5.18 -9.69
CA PHE A 21 25.74 4.01 -9.66
C PHE A 21 25.67 3.24 -8.34
N ASP A 22 25.60 3.96 -7.22
CA ASP A 22 25.62 3.36 -5.87
C ASP A 22 24.40 2.47 -5.59
N HIS A 23 23.28 2.75 -6.22
CA HIS A 23 22.02 2.03 -6.03
C HIS A 23 21.85 0.82 -6.96
N LEU A 24 22.79 0.57 -7.87
CA LEU A 24 22.79 -0.65 -8.69
C LEU A 24 23.21 -1.90 -7.91
N SER A 25 23.86 -1.73 -6.78
CA SER A 25 24.28 -2.84 -5.91
C SER A 25 23.08 -3.62 -5.37
N PHE A 26 23.14 -4.93 -5.44
CA PHE A 26 22.13 -5.85 -4.91
C PHE A 26 22.11 -5.93 -3.37
N THR A 27 22.99 -5.24 -2.70
CA THR A 27 23.12 -5.21 -1.24
C THR A 27 22.97 -3.82 -0.64
N ASN A 28 22.96 -2.77 -1.48
CA ASN A 28 22.70 -1.40 -1.03
C ASN A 28 21.19 -1.14 -0.95
N HIS A 29 20.63 -1.27 0.24
CA HIS A 29 19.21 -1.13 0.49
C HIS A 29 18.75 0.31 0.82
N TYR A 30 19.67 1.24 1.02
CA TYR A 30 19.34 2.59 1.53
C TYR A 30 18.32 3.33 0.67
N TRP A 31 18.46 3.31 -0.65
CA TRP A 31 17.52 3.98 -1.54
C TRP A 31 16.09 3.41 -1.47
N LEU A 32 15.94 2.13 -1.14
CA LEU A 32 14.65 1.46 -0.93
C LEU A 32 13.96 1.88 0.37
N THR A 33 14.66 2.60 1.24
CA THR A 33 14.10 3.11 2.49
C THR A 33 13.69 4.58 2.42
N SER A 34 13.69 5.17 1.23
CA SER A 34 13.29 6.57 0.97
C SER A 34 11.77 6.78 0.98
N SER A 35 10.99 5.76 0.73
CA SER A 35 9.53 5.80 0.86
C SER A 35 9.00 4.64 1.70
N THR A 36 7.85 4.84 2.31
CA THR A 36 7.22 3.81 3.16
C THR A 36 6.85 2.56 2.36
N ASP A 37 6.41 2.71 1.11
CA ASP A 37 6.01 1.57 0.27
C ASP A 37 7.23 0.74 -0.12
N MET A 38 8.30 1.36 -0.62
CA MET A 38 9.54 0.63 -0.94
C MET A 38 10.18 -0.01 0.29
N THR A 39 10.14 0.67 1.44
CA THR A 39 10.59 0.11 2.73
C THR A 39 9.81 -1.15 3.08
N SER A 40 8.49 -1.10 2.98
CA SER A 40 7.60 -2.24 3.21
C SER A 40 7.91 -3.40 2.26
N ASP A 41 8.12 -3.11 0.97
CA ASP A 41 8.42 -4.11 -0.05
C ASP A 41 9.74 -4.83 0.24
N LEU A 42 10.76 -4.07 0.62
CA LEU A 42 12.08 -4.60 0.97
C LEU A 42 12.03 -5.46 2.24
N ILE A 43 11.37 -4.99 3.30
CA ILE A 43 11.26 -5.74 4.55
C ILE A 43 10.41 -7.00 4.33
N SER A 44 9.29 -6.90 3.61
CA SER A 44 8.47 -8.06 3.24
C SER A 44 9.29 -9.11 2.50
N TRP A 45 10.12 -8.69 1.53
CA TRP A 45 11.05 -9.57 0.83
C TRP A 45 12.06 -10.24 1.78
N LYS A 46 12.68 -9.49 2.71
CA LYS A 46 13.65 -10.02 3.69
C LYS A 46 13.04 -11.17 4.49
N TYR A 47 11.85 -10.97 5.06
CA TYR A 47 11.19 -11.98 5.87
C TYR A 47 10.73 -13.17 5.01
N TYR A 48 10.22 -12.92 3.81
CA TYR A 48 9.82 -13.98 2.88
C TYR A 48 11.01 -14.84 2.43
N LYS A 49 12.14 -14.23 2.09
CA LYS A 49 13.37 -14.93 1.69
C LYS A 49 13.87 -15.87 2.78
N ASN A 50 13.83 -15.42 4.03
CA ASN A 50 14.42 -16.12 5.18
C ASN A 50 13.46 -17.12 5.85
N ASP A 51 12.19 -17.19 5.42
CA ASP A 51 11.23 -18.15 5.94
C ASP A 51 11.31 -19.50 5.19
N ILE A 52 10.84 -20.56 5.83
CA ILE A 52 10.65 -21.87 5.21
C ILE A 52 9.60 -21.81 4.10
N TRP A 53 9.63 -22.78 3.19
CA TRP A 53 8.55 -22.92 2.21
C TRP A 53 7.25 -23.37 2.88
N ARG A 54 6.16 -22.73 2.52
CA ARG A 54 4.82 -22.99 3.04
C ARG A 54 3.81 -23.08 1.89
N PHE A 55 2.66 -23.64 2.19
CA PHE A 55 1.51 -23.50 1.33
C PHE A 55 0.47 -22.61 2.03
N PRO A 56 -0.10 -21.60 1.34
CA PRO A 56 0.19 -21.17 -0.04
C PRO A 56 1.64 -20.68 -0.24
N ILE A 57 2.16 -20.83 -1.47
CA ILE A 57 3.57 -20.51 -1.79
C ILE A 57 3.91 -19.03 -1.46
N GLY A 58 2.96 -18.12 -1.62
CA GLY A 58 3.13 -16.70 -1.31
C GLY A 58 3.01 -16.35 0.17
N SER A 59 2.76 -17.29 1.06
CA SER A 59 2.58 -17.04 2.50
C SER A 59 3.84 -16.42 3.12
N ASN A 60 3.66 -15.36 3.93
CA ASN A 60 4.74 -14.62 4.60
C ASN A 60 4.37 -14.30 6.06
N PRO A 61 4.10 -15.32 6.91
CA PRO A 61 3.55 -15.12 8.26
C PRO A 61 4.53 -14.46 9.23
N ASN A 62 5.81 -14.39 8.89
CA ASN A 62 6.83 -13.75 9.71
C ASN A 62 6.87 -12.22 9.52
N TYR A 63 6.18 -11.69 8.51
CA TYR A 63 5.99 -10.26 8.28
C TYR A 63 4.50 -9.93 8.44
N GLY A 64 4.13 -9.29 9.54
CA GLY A 64 2.73 -9.07 9.91
C GLY A 64 2.13 -10.27 10.63
N ILE A 65 2.70 -10.64 11.76
CA ILE A 65 2.26 -11.77 12.58
C ILE A 65 0.74 -11.69 12.82
N ASP A 66 0.04 -12.83 12.67
CA ASP A 66 -1.39 -13.01 12.91
C ASP A 66 -2.36 -12.23 11.99
N ILE A 67 -1.89 -11.48 10.99
CA ILE A 67 -2.78 -10.70 10.10
C ILE A 67 -2.98 -11.30 8.70
N ALA A 68 -2.65 -12.57 8.50
CA ALA A 68 -2.71 -13.26 7.22
C ALA A 68 -1.92 -12.52 6.14
N SER A 69 -0.62 -12.50 6.30
CA SER A 69 0.27 -11.83 5.37
C SER A 69 0.76 -12.76 4.26
N GLY A 70 0.86 -12.22 3.07
CA GLY A 70 1.43 -12.89 1.93
C GLY A 70 2.20 -11.92 1.06
N ILE A 71 3.24 -12.42 0.36
CA ILE A 71 4.07 -11.62 -0.54
C ILE A 71 3.25 -10.96 -1.65
N VAL A 72 2.09 -11.53 -2.01
CA VAL A 72 1.16 -11.00 -3.01
C VAL A 72 0.44 -9.73 -2.57
N PHE A 73 0.44 -9.41 -1.28
CA PHE A 73 -0.15 -8.20 -0.71
C PHE A 73 0.88 -7.10 -0.45
N SER A 74 2.13 -7.30 -0.87
CA SER A 74 3.21 -6.31 -0.90
C SER A 74 3.60 -6.00 -2.34
N GLY A 75 4.29 -4.87 -2.57
CA GLY A 75 4.84 -4.51 -3.88
C GLY A 75 6.17 -5.20 -4.20
N SER A 76 6.52 -6.28 -3.51
CA SER A 76 7.82 -6.98 -3.62
C SER A 76 7.96 -7.83 -4.89
N VAL A 77 7.15 -7.59 -5.93
CA VAL A 77 7.19 -8.32 -7.21
C VAL A 77 7.16 -9.83 -6.98
N PRO A 78 6.03 -10.43 -6.60
CA PRO A 78 5.91 -11.81 -6.12
C PRO A 78 6.60 -12.87 -6.99
N PHE A 79 6.53 -12.76 -8.32
CA PHE A 79 7.17 -13.74 -9.20
C PHE A 79 8.70 -13.76 -9.06
N LEU A 80 9.35 -12.58 -8.95
CA LEU A 80 10.79 -12.52 -8.69
C LEU A 80 11.12 -12.94 -7.27
N SER A 81 10.29 -12.57 -6.30
CA SER A 81 10.45 -13.01 -4.92
C SER A 81 10.50 -14.54 -4.81
N VAL A 82 9.63 -15.24 -5.53
CA VAL A 82 9.65 -16.72 -5.56
C VAL A 82 10.89 -17.26 -6.23
N ILE A 83 11.28 -16.70 -7.39
CA ILE A 83 12.48 -17.13 -8.11
C ILE A 83 13.74 -16.95 -7.24
N PHE A 84 13.91 -15.79 -6.61
CA PHE A 84 15.10 -15.55 -5.78
C PHE A 84 15.04 -16.30 -4.44
N LYS A 85 13.86 -16.60 -3.90
CA LYS A 85 13.74 -17.50 -2.73
C LYS A 85 14.20 -18.91 -3.03
N LEU A 86 14.07 -19.40 -4.27
CA LEU A 86 14.63 -20.71 -4.69
C LEU A 86 16.16 -20.76 -4.55
N LEU A 87 16.85 -19.62 -4.70
CA LEU A 87 18.29 -19.54 -4.48
C LEU A 87 18.67 -19.53 -2.99
N GLY A 88 17.71 -19.19 -2.11
CA GLY A 88 17.81 -19.35 -0.65
C GLY A 88 19.10 -18.80 -0.05
N ASN A 89 19.81 -19.69 0.67
CA ASN A 89 21.04 -19.36 1.40
C ASN A 89 22.25 -19.06 0.50
N LEU A 90 22.16 -19.22 -0.81
CA LEU A 90 23.22 -18.83 -1.75
C LEU A 90 23.30 -17.30 -1.88
N LEU A 91 22.23 -16.59 -1.50
CA LEU A 91 22.17 -15.13 -1.57
C LEU A 91 22.66 -14.49 -0.26
N PRO A 92 23.35 -13.33 -0.32
CA PRO A 92 23.70 -12.55 0.86
C PRO A 92 22.48 -12.21 1.72
N ASN A 93 22.67 -12.02 3.02
CA ASN A 93 21.56 -11.69 3.94
C ASN A 93 20.81 -10.42 3.53
N ASN A 94 21.50 -9.40 3.08
CA ASN A 94 20.97 -8.12 2.64
C ASN A 94 20.69 -8.04 1.13
N PHE A 95 20.67 -9.20 0.43
CA PHE A 95 20.37 -9.24 -0.99
C PHE A 95 18.97 -8.75 -1.30
N HIS A 96 18.87 -7.93 -2.34
CA HIS A 96 17.62 -7.57 -3.00
C HIS A 96 17.79 -7.50 -4.52
N PHE A 97 16.69 -7.63 -5.25
CA PHE A 97 16.67 -7.65 -6.73
C PHE A 97 16.02 -6.41 -7.34
N PHE A 98 15.69 -5.39 -6.56
CA PHE A 98 14.86 -4.27 -7.02
C PHE A 98 15.55 -3.39 -8.08
N SER A 99 16.86 -3.22 -8.02
CA SER A 99 17.62 -2.52 -9.08
C SER A 99 17.58 -3.29 -10.40
N LEU A 100 17.70 -4.63 -10.35
CA LEU A 100 17.52 -5.50 -11.53
C LEU A 100 16.09 -5.40 -12.07
N TRP A 101 15.09 -5.33 -11.19
CA TRP A 101 13.69 -5.15 -11.60
C TRP A 101 13.48 -3.86 -12.38
N ILE A 102 14.02 -2.74 -11.92
CA ILE A 102 13.92 -1.46 -12.61
C ILE A 102 14.62 -1.52 -13.98
N PHE A 103 15.79 -2.14 -14.04
CA PHE A 103 16.46 -2.39 -15.31
C PHE A 103 15.59 -3.21 -16.28
N ILE A 104 14.98 -4.29 -15.82
CA ILE A 104 14.07 -5.12 -16.64
C ILE A 104 12.89 -4.26 -17.13
N CYS A 105 12.33 -3.40 -16.29
CA CYS A 105 11.23 -2.52 -16.67
C CYS A 105 11.63 -1.53 -17.77
N PHE A 106 12.77 -0.84 -17.66
CA PHE A 106 13.24 0.08 -18.70
C PHE A 106 13.57 -0.64 -20.01
N PHE A 107 14.27 -1.76 -19.92
CA PHE A 107 14.60 -2.58 -21.08
C PHE A 107 13.36 -3.06 -21.82
N LEU A 108 12.43 -3.72 -21.13
CA LEU A 108 11.23 -4.28 -21.75
C LEU A 108 10.26 -3.20 -22.24
N GLN A 109 10.12 -2.09 -21.50
CA GLN A 109 9.28 -0.97 -21.90
C GLN A 109 9.67 -0.41 -23.29
N SER A 110 10.94 -0.17 -23.51
CA SER A 110 11.44 0.34 -24.79
C SER A 110 11.51 -0.73 -25.88
N TYR A 111 11.97 -1.93 -25.54
CA TYR A 111 12.15 -3.00 -26.53
C TYR A 111 10.81 -3.51 -27.10
N ILE A 112 9.79 -3.70 -26.26
CA ILE A 112 8.48 -4.13 -26.73
C ILE A 112 7.81 -3.03 -27.57
N ALA A 113 7.91 -1.77 -27.17
CA ALA A 113 7.46 -0.64 -27.97
C ALA A 113 8.12 -0.64 -29.36
N PHE A 114 9.45 -0.85 -29.43
CA PHE A 114 10.17 -1.02 -30.67
C PHE A 114 9.60 -2.17 -31.53
N LEU A 115 9.37 -3.34 -30.92
CA LEU A 115 8.86 -4.51 -31.65
C LEU A 115 7.50 -4.22 -32.31
N ILE A 116 6.60 -3.53 -31.58
CA ILE A 116 5.29 -3.15 -32.10
C ILE A 116 5.43 -2.17 -33.29
N ILE A 117 6.20 -1.10 -33.11
CA ILE A 117 6.37 -0.07 -34.14
C ILE A 117 7.06 -0.69 -35.38
N TYR A 118 8.09 -1.51 -35.17
CA TYR A 118 8.81 -2.17 -36.26
C TYR A 118 7.93 -3.14 -37.04
N HIS A 119 7.07 -3.89 -36.35
CA HIS A 119 6.10 -4.78 -36.98
C HIS A 119 5.17 -4.04 -37.97
N HIS A 120 4.75 -2.82 -37.64
CA HIS A 120 3.85 -2.04 -38.49
C HIS A 120 4.52 -1.17 -39.53
N THR A 121 5.79 -0.75 -39.30
CA THR A 121 6.48 0.21 -40.19
C THR A 121 7.57 -0.42 -41.04
N ASN A 122 8.12 -1.52 -40.60
CA ASN A 122 9.30 -2.18 -41.16
C ASN A 122 10.47 -1.20 -41.38
N ASN A 123 10.57 -0.16 -40.55
CA ASN A 123 11.58 0.89 -40.60
C ASN A 123 12.34 0.97 -39.28
N LEU A 124 13.63 0.59 -39.35
CA LEU A 124 14.46 0.46 -38.15
C LEU A 124 14.66 1.80 -37.42
N SER A 125 15.10 2.83 -38.10
CA SER A 125 15.40 4.15 -37.51
C SER A 125 14.15 4.78 -36.90
N PHE A 126 13.03 4.74 -37.61
CA PHE A 126 11.76 5.26 -37.16
C PHE A 126 11.27 4.53 -35.89
N SER A 127 11.42 3.21 -35.87
CA SER A 127 10.99 2.38 -34.72
C SER A 127 11.87 2.60 -33.51
N ILE A 128 13.17 2.82 -33.69
CA ILE A 128 14.06 3.17 -32.56
C ILE A 128 13.63 4.50 -31.96
N ILE A 129 13.48 5.57 -32.75
CA ILE A 129 13.07 6.88 -32.19
C ILE A 129 11.68 6.81 -31.59
N GLY A 130 10.71 6.13 -32.21
CA GLY A 130 9.36 5.97 -31.67
C GLY A 130 9.33 5.26 -30.33
N SER A 131 10.20 4.27 -30.13
CA SER A 131 10.25 3.52 -28.86
C SER A 131 10.83 4.34 -27.69
N LEU A 132 11.62 5.39 -27.98
CA LEU A 132 12.18 6.25 -26.94
C LEU A 132 11.11 7.10 -26.23
N PHE A 133 9.98 7.40 -26.86
CA PHE A 133 8.83 8.03 -26.18
C PHE A 133 8.29 7.17 -25.04
N PHE A 134 8.32 5.84 -25.20
CA PHE A 134 7.88 4.90 -24.16
C PHE A 134 8.90 4.78 -23.03
N LEU A 135 10.19 4.85 -23.36
CA LEU A 135 11.27 4.86 -22.39
C LEU A 135 11.24 6.11 -21.50
N SER A 136 10.97 7.28 -22.10
CA SER A 136 10.93 8.59 -21.44
C SER A 136 9.54 8.99 -20.94
N SER A 137 8.59 8.07 -20.90
CA SER A 137 7.21 8.33 -20.50
C SER A 137 7.12 8.77 -19.04
N PRO A 138 6.60 9.99 -18.71
CA PRO A 138 6.51 10.49 -17.35
C PRO A 138 5.73 9.57 -16.39
N ILE A 139 4.62 9.01 -16.86
CA ILE A 139 3.77 8.13 -16.02
C ILE A 139 4.50 6.85 -15.59
N PHE A 140 5.40 6.33 -16.42
CA PHE A 140 6.20 5.15 -16.13
C PHE A 140 7.29 5.49 -15.11
N ILE A 141 8.07 6.55 -15.36
CA ILE A 141 9.19 6.96 -14.51
C ILE A 141 8.68 7.39 -13.13
N HIS A 142 7.52 8.07 -13.07
CA HIS A 142 6.89 8.49 -11.82
C HIS A 142 6.59 7.32 -10.86
N ARG A 143 6.38 6.11 -11.36
CA ARG A 143 6.09 4.94 -10.49
C ARG A 143 7.30 4.36 -9.78
N ILE A 144 8.50 4.61 -10.27
CA ILE A 144 9.73 3.98 -9.73
C ILE A 144 9.95 4.30 -8.24
N PRO A 145 9.88 5.57 -7.76
CA PRO A 145 10.07 5.87 -6.33
C PRO A 145 8.84 5.61 -5.46
N MET A 146 7.70 5.26 -6.06
CA MET A 146 6.44 5.09 -5.31
C MET A 146 6.09 3.62 -5.09
N HIS A 147 6.00 2.87 -6.18
CA HIS A 147 5.51 1.49 -6.17
C HIS A 147 6.29 0.67 -7.22
N LEU A 148 7.31 -0.03 -6.78
CA LEU A 148 8.22 -0.78 -7.65
C LEU A 148 7.51 -1.76 -8.59
N SER A 149 6.53 -2.50 -8.08
CA SER A 149 5.77 -3.46 -8.89
C SER A 149 4.88 -2.81 -9.95
N LEU A 150 4.47 -1.55 -9.75
CA LEU A 150 3.70 -0.78 -10.74
C LEU A 150 4.56 -0.20 -11.88
N SER A 151 5.87 -0.32 -11.82
CA SER A 151 6.74 0.06 -12.94
C SER A 151 6.67 -0.92 -14.12
N ALA A 152 5.89 -2.00 -14.02
CA ALA A 152 5.76 -3.01 -15.07
C ALA A 152 4.82 -2.61 -16.24
N HIS A 153 4.83 -1.36 -16.68
CA HIS A 153 3.97 -0.89 -17.78
C HIS A 153 4.20 -1.65 -19.10
N TRP A 154 5.37 -2.24 -19.28
CA TRP A 154 5.69 -3.12 -20.42
C TRP A 154 4.73 -4.30 -20.57
N LEU A 155 4.04 -4.73 -19.50
CA LEU A 155 3.02 -5.78 -19.57
C LEU A 155 1.86 -5.37 -20.47
N ILE A 156 1.44 -4.10 -20.43
CA ILE A 156 0.38 -3.55 -21.29
C ILE A 156 0.84 -3.57 -22.75
N LEU A 157 2.08 -3.13 -23.00
CA LEU A 157 2.66 -3.16 -24.36
C LEU A 157 2.82 -4.58 -24.88
N LEU A 158 3.18 -5.53 -24.01
CA LEU A 158 3.29 -6.94 -24.39
C LEU A 158 1.92 -7.52 -24.79
N GLY A 159 0.84 -7.12 -24.12
CA GLY A 159 -0.52 -7.46 -24.55
C GLY A 159 -0.83 -6.96 -25.96
N PHE A 160 -0.49 -5.71 -26.28
CA PHE A 160 -0.63 -5.18 -27.65
C PHE A 160 0.28 -5.87 -28.65
N TYR A 161 1.49 -6.26 -28.26
CA TYR A 161 2.40 -7.01 -29.12
C TYR A 161 1.88 -8.41 -29.45
N ILE A 162 1.29 -9.12 -28.48
CA ILE A 162 0.66 -10.43 -28.70
C ILE A 162 -0.45 -10.31 -29.76
N GLU A 163 -1.20 -9.21 -29.75
CA GLU A 163 -2.24 -8.97 -30.75
C GLU A 163 -1.72 -8.71 -32.18
N THR A 164 -0.44 -8.41 -32.35
CA THR A 164 0.17 -8.32 -33.68
C THR A 164 0.45 -9.69 -34.32
N LYS A 165 0.37 -10.78 -33.54
CA LYS A 165 0.62 -12.14 -34.01
C LYS A 165 -0.65 -12.74 -34.65
N ASN A 166 -0.43 -13.64 -35.60
CA ASN A 166 -1.52 -14.35 -36.24
C ASN A 166 -2.30 -15.17 -35.21
N GLU A 167 -3.61 -15.34 -35.45
CA GLU A 167 -4.47 -16.15 -34.61
C GLU A 167 -3.97 -17.60 -34.57
N SER A 168 -3.68 -18.08 -33.37
CA SER A 168 -3.22 -19.44 -33.11
C SER A 168 -3.51 -19.84 -31.67
N THR A 169 -3.50 -21.13 -31.39
CA THR A 169 -3.53 -21.68 -30.03
C THR A 169 -2.37 -21.08 -29.19
N MET A 170 -1.21 -20.87 -29.80
CA MET A 170 -0.04 -20.25 -29.14
C MET A 170 -0.37 -18.82 -28.65
N LYS A 171 -1.15 -18.03 -29.38
CA LYS A 171 -1.58 -16.69 -28.94
C LYS A 171 -2.36 -16.75 -27.63
N LEU A 172 -3.31 -17.72 -27.49
CA LEU A 172 -4.05 -17.91 -26.26
C LEU A 172 -3.14 -18.27 -25.07
N PHE A 173 -2.17 -19.18 -25.27
CA PHE A 173 -1.21 -19.51 -24.23
C PHE A 173 -0.30 -18.32 -23.85
N CYS A 174 0.10 -17.49 -24.82
CA CYS A 174 0.83 -16.24 -24.54
C CYS A 174 0.00 -15.29 -23.67
N TRP A 175 -1.32 -15.16 -23.96
CA TRP A 175 -2.22 -14.36 -23.12
C TRP A 175 -2.39 -14.94 -21.72
N ILE A 176 -2.58 -16.26 -21.59
CA ILE A 176 -2.63 -16.92 -20.26
C ILE A 176 -1.34 -16.62 -19.48
N GLY A 177 -0.17 -16.87 -20.09
CA GLY A 177 1.11 -16.60 -19.44
C GLY A 177 1.27 -15.14 -19.01
N LEU A 178 0.85 -14.18 -19.87
CA LEU A 178 0.89 -12.75 -19.54
C LEU A 178 -0.04 -12.38 -18.39
N ILE A 179 -1.26 -12.92 -18.35
CA ILE A 179 -2.22 -12.70 -17.26
C ILE A 179 -1.67 -13.26 -15.93
N LEU A 180 -1.10 -14.47 -15.94
CA LEU A 180 -0.50 -15.07 -14.74
C LEU A 180 0.71 -14.27 -14.25
N LEU A 181 1.61 -13.87 -15.17
CA LEU A 181 2.75 -13.03 -14.85
C LEU A 181 2.32 -11.69 -14.25
N SER A 182 1.27 -11.08 -14.78
CA SER A 182 0.72 -9.83 -14.27
C SER A 182 0.15 -9.98 -12.87
N ALA A 183 -0.53 -11.09 -12.57
CA ALA A 183 -1.06 -11.40 -11.22
C ALA A 183 0.06 -11.50 -10.19
N LEU A 184 1.19 -12.10 -10.56
CA LEU A 184 2.38 -12.23 -9.73
C LEU A 184 3.32 -11.02 -9.79
N THR A 185 2.96 -9.97 -10.54
CA THR A 185 3.65 -8.67 -10.54
C THR A 185 2.86 -7.66 -9.71
N HIS A 186 1.66 -7.34 -10.17
CA HIS A 186 0.72 -6.45 -9.46
C HIS A 186 -0.69 -6.59 -10.04
N PHE A 187 -1.68 -6.84 -9.18
CA PHE A 187 -3.04 -7.21 -9.59
C PHE A 187 -3.77 -6.18 -10.47
N TYR A 188 -3.40 -4.88 -10.42
CA TYR A 188 -3.94 -3.88 -11.35
C TYR A 188 -3.64 -4.22 -12.81
N PHE A 189 -2.43 -4.69 -13.13
CA PHE A 189 -2.12 -5.13 -14.50
C PHE A 189 -2.96 -6.32 -14.92
N THR A 190 -3.27 -7.24 -14.00
CA THR A 190 -4.16 -8.37 -14.29
C THR A 190 -5.54 -7.91 -14.73
N MET A 191 -6.13 -6.97 -13.99
CA MET A 191 -7.45 -6.43 -14.34
C MET A 191 -7.42 -5.68 -15.67
N ILE A 192 -6.39 -4.88 -15.90
CA ILE A 192 -6.17 -4.16 -17.17
C ILE A 192 -6.03 -5.15 -18.34
N LEU A 193 -5.18 -6.16 -18.20
CA LEU A 193 -4.90 -7.13 -19.27
C LEU A 193 -6.08 -8.04 -19.53
N LEU A 194 -6.84 -8.46 -18.51
CA LEU A 194 -8.10 -9.17 -18.69
C LEU A 194 -9.12 -8.33 -19.50
N GLY A 195 -9.25 -7.06 -19.18
CA GLY A 195 -10.12 -6.15 -19.93
C GLY A 195 -9.69 -6.02 -21.40
N ILE A 196 -8.40 -5.82 -21.67
CA ILE A 196 -7.84 -5.77 -23.03
C ILE A 196 -8.11 -7.10 -23.76
N PHE A 197 -7.77 -8.22 -23.14
CA PHE A 197 -7.94 -9.56 -23.70
C PHE A 197 -9.42 -9.83 -24.07
N ILE A 198 -10.34 -9.55 -23.15
CA ILE A 198 -11.79 -9.74 -23.41
C ILE A 198 -12.25 -8.91 -24.59
N LEU A 199 -11.83 -7.66 -24.74
CA LEU A 199 -12.19 -6.81 -25.88
C LEU A 199 -11.72 -7.38 -27.21
N PHE A 200 -10.51 -7.95 -27.27
CA PHE A 200 -9.99 -8.61 -28.46
C PHE A 200 -10.74 -9.91 -28.77
N VAL A 201 -10.98 -10.75 -27.77
CA VAL A 201 -11.77 -11.99 -27.94
C VAL A 201 -13.17 -11.69 -28.43
N LEU A 202 -13.88 -10.73 -27.82
CA LEU A 202 -15.21 -10.34 -28.24
C LEU A 202 -15.22 -9.82 -29.68
N ASN A 203 -14.23 -9.01 -30.09
CA ASN A 203 -14.14 -8.52 -31.45
C ASN A 203 -13.91 -9.66 -32.48
N GLU A 204 -13.12 -10.68 -32.14
CA GLU A 204 -12.93 -11.87 -32.97
C GLU A 204 -14.27 -12.57 -33.22
N HIS A 205 -15.07 -12.77 -32.17
CA HIS A 205 -16.36 -13.48 -32.25
C HIS A 205 -17.53 -12.64 -32.82
N LEU A 206 -17.42 -11.30 -32.76
CA LEU A 206 -18.33 -10.41 -33.50
C LEU A 206 -18.15 -10.50 -35.03
N ILE A 207 -17.00 -11.03 -35.49
CA ILE A 207 -16.73 -11.23 -36.89
C ILE A 207 -17.13 -12.64 -37.34
N ASN A 208 -16.74 -13.66 -36.57
CA ASN A 208 -17.00 -15.08 -36.84
C ASN A 208 -17.41 -15.78 -35.54
N LEU A 209 -18.70 -15.88 -35.28
CA LEU A 209 -19.19 -16.46 -34.05
C LEU A 209 -18.91 -17.96 -33.96
N ASN A 210 -18.09 -18.36 -33.01
CA ASN A 210 -17.85 -19.75 -32.62
C ASN A 210 -17.96 -19.85 -31.09
N ILE A 211 -19.14 -20.26 -30.63
CA ILE A 211 -19.48 -20.31 -29.20
C ILE A 211 -18.51 -21.22 -28.42
N LYS A 212 -18.15 -22.39 -28.96
CA LYS A 212 -17.22 -23.31 -28.31
C LYS A 212 -15.86 -22.68 -28.12
N LYS A 213 -15.31 -22.01 -29.15
CA LYS A 213 -14.01 -21.31 -29.10
C LYS A 213 -14.09 -20.14 -28.12
N LEU A 214 -15.15 -19.34 -28.14
CA LEU A 214 -15.40 -18.23 -27.23
C LEU A 214 -15.37 -18.68 -25.76
N VAL A 215 -16.09 -19.74 -25.44
CA VAL A 215 -16.14 -20.31 -24.09
C VAL A 215 -14.73 -20.74 -23.65
N ILE A 216 -14.01 -21.48 -24.48
CA ILE A 216 -12.64 -21.92 -24.15
C ILE A 216 -11.72 -20.71 -23.94
N GLN A 217 -11.75 -19.73 -24.85
CA GLN A 217 -10.89 -18.54 -24.77
C GLN A 217 -11.16 -17.73 -23.50
N ILE A 218 -12.40 -17.62 -23.04
CA ILE A 218 -12.75 -16.88 -21.82
C ILE A 218 -12.43 -17.72 -20.59
N PHE A 219 -12.94 -18.95 -20.49
CA PHE A 219 -12.87 -19.71 -19.25
C PHE A 219 -11.45 -20.22 -18.92
N LEU A 220 -10.65 -20.59 -19.92
CA LEU A 220 -9.33 -21.15 -19.68
C LEU A 220 -8.38 -20.18 -18.95
N PRO A 221 -8.23 -18.90 -19.35
CA PRO A 221 -7.44 -17.93 -18.60
C PRO A 221 -7.95 -17.72 -17.16
N PHE A 222 -9.27 -17.71 -16.94
CA PHE A 222 -9.84 -17.55 -15.60
C PHE A 222 -9.54 -18.75 -14.70
N ILE A 223 -9.61 -19.99 -15.24
CA ILE A 223 -9.25 -21.19 -14.49
C ILE A 223 -7.78 -21.12 -14.03
N PHE A 224 -6.86 -20.84 -14.95
CA PHE A 224 -5.46 -20.74 -14.62
C PHE A 224 -5.15 -19.59 -13.64
N LEU A 225 -5.81 -18.44 -13.81
CA LEU A 225 -5.70 -17.32 -12.89
C LEU A 225 -6.20 -17.71 -11.49
N PHE A 226 -7.36 -18.35 -11.39
CA PHE A 226 -7.91 -18.80 -10.10
C PHE A 226 -6.98 -19.80 -9.42
N MET A 227 -6.44 -20.78 -10.15
CA MET A 227 -5.46 -21.72 -9.63
C MET A 227 -4.19 -20.98 -9.13
N THR A 228 -3.69 -20.02 -9.88
CA THR A 228 -2.54 -19.21 -9.48
C THR A 228 -2.86 -18.41 -8.21
N MET A 229 -4.01 -17.78 -8.14
CA MET A 229 -4.44 -17.04 -6.96
C MET A 229 -4.55 -17.95 -5.72
N TYR A 230 -5.04 -19.17 -5.88
CA TYR A 230 -5.11 -20.16 -4.80
C TYR A 230 -3.72 -20.59 -4.34
N ILE A 231 -2.84 -20.96 -5.27
CA ILE A 231 -1.49 -21.43 -4.98
C ILE A 231 -0.66 -20.35 -4.28
N PHE A 232 -0.85 -19.07 -4.63
CA PHE A 232 -0.09 -17.94 -4.07
C PHE A 232 -0.76 -17.26 -2.88
N GLY A 233 -1.96 -17.69 -2.46
CA GLY A 233 -2.59 -17.26 -1.21
C GLY A 233 -3.37 -15.94 -1.29
N PHE A 234 -3.87 -15.55 -2.48
CA PHE A 234 -4.73 -14.35 -2.60
C PHE A 234 -6.03 -14.46 -1.79
N PHE A 235 -6.49 -15.68 -1.50
CA PHE A 235 -7.72 -15.93 -0.73
C PHE A 235 -7.51 -15.91 0.79
N GLU A 236 -6.28 -15.70 1.28
CA GLU A 236 -5.99 -15.52 2.71
C GLU A 236 -6.67 -14.27 3.30
N VAL A 237 -6.93 -13.27 2.46
CA VAL A 237 -7.66 -12.05 2.83
C VAL A 237 -9.06 -12.11 2.22
N PRO A 238 -10.14 -12.00 3.04
CA PRO A 238 -11.50 -11.94 2.55
C PRO A 238 -11.72 -10.77 1.60
N TYR A 239 -12.57 -10.94 0.59
CA TYR A 239 -12.85 -9.86 -0.38
C TYR A 239 -13.42 -8.60 0.29
N THR A 240 -14.19 -8.74 1.38
CA THR A 240 -14.71 -7.62 2.18
C THR A 240 -13.63 -6.73 2.75
N ASP A 241 -12.48 -7.31 3.11
CA ASP A 241 -11.33 -6.58 3.60
C ASP A 241 -10.51 -5.95 2.47
N SER A 242 -10.79 -6.33 1.22
CA SER A 242 -10.24 -5.69 0.02
C SER A 242 -10.96 -4.40 -0.35
N LEU A 243 -12.16 -4.14 0.19
CA LEU A 243 -12.88 -2.90 0.00
C LEU A 243 -12.09 -1.76 0.66
N GLY A 244 -11.71 -0.77 -0.14
CA GLY A 244 -10.80 0.29 0.30
C GLY A 244 -11.40 1.68 0.15
N TYR A 245 -10.98 2.58 1.01
CA TYR A 245 -11.15 4.01 0.82
C TYR A 245 -10.34 4.46 -0.42
N GLY A 246 -10.88 5.38 -1.22
CA GLY A 246 -10.13 6.02 -2.31
C GLY A 246 -10.79 5.95 -3.68
N TYR A 247 -11.81 5.08 -3.91
CA TYR A 247 -12.57 5.13 -5.15
C TYR A 247 -13.27 6.48 -5.31
N GLY A 248 -13.14 7.11 -6.48
CA GLY A 248 -13.60 8.48 -6.72
C GLY A 248 -12.66 9.60 -6.24
N LEU A 249 -11.59 9.26 -5.49
CA LEU A 249 -10.53 10.19 -5.08
C LEU A 249 -9.28 10.00 -5.93
N TYR A 250 -8.73 8.78 -5.98
CA TYR A 250 -7.54 8.42 -6.77
C TYR A 250 -7.90 8.13 -8.24
N LYS A 251 -8.58 9.09 -8.87
CA LYS A 251 -9.16 8.97 -10.21
C LYS A 251 -8.40 9.75 -11.26
N LEU A 252 -8.77 9.57 -12.51
CA LEU A 252 -8.33 10.41 -13.62
C LEU A 252 -8.99 11.79 -13.52
N ASN A 253 -8.21 12.85 -13.68
CA ASN A 253 -8.69 14.19 -13.94
C ASN A 253 -8.63 14.45 -15.46
N LEU A 254 -9.63 15.10 -16.04
CA LEU A 254 -9.65 15.38 -17.48
C LEU A 254 -8.45 16.24 -17.94
N ALA A 255 -7.90 17.09 -17.06
CA ALA A 255 -6.71 17.86 -17.34
C ALA A 255 -5.39 17.05 -17.23
N SER A 256 -5.41 15.82 -16.75
CA SER A 256 -4.18 15.07 -16.37
C SER A 256 -3.22 14.80 -17.52
N ILE A 257 -3.72 14.74 -18.78
CA ILE A 257 -2.86 14.56 -19.98
C ILE A 257 -1.96 15.77 -20.28
N ILE A 258 -2.39 16.95 -19.84
CA ILE A 258 -1.65 18.21 -20.05
C ILE A 258 -1.14 18.80 -18.72
N ASN A 259 -1.55 18.27 -17.56
CA ASN A 259 -1.08 18.75 -16.25
C ASN A 259 0.26 18.09 -15.91
N PRO A 260 1.36 18.88 -15.82
CA PRO A 260 2.69 18.33 -15.59
C PRO A 260 3.00 18.01 -14.11
N ILE A 261 2.07 18.28 -13.20
CA ILE A 261 2.34 18.12 -11.78
C ILE A 261 2.00 16.72 -11.29
N SER A 262 2.99 16.07 -10.68
CA SER A 262 2.81 14.84 -9.92
C SER A 262 3.24 15.01 -8.47
N VAL A 263 2.77 14.12 -7.61
CA VAL A 263 3.17 14.06 -6.21
C VAL A 263 3.84 12.71 -5.95
N SER A 264 5.10 12.76 -5.55
CA SER A 264 5.85 11.62 -5.03
C SER A 264 5.82 11.62 -3.50
N PRO A 265 6.24 10.54 -2.82
CA PRO A 265 6.17 10.46 -1.36
C PRO A 265 6.84 11.62 -0.61
N ASN A 266 7.86 12.24 -1.21
CA ASN A 266 8.66 13.26 -0.55
C ASN A 266 8.56 14.65 -1.20
N ASN A 267 8.01 14.75 -2.43
CA ASN A 267 8.06 16.00 -3.20
C ASN A 267 6.88 16.16 -4.17
N ILE A 268 6.52 17.40 -4.43
CA ILE A 268 5.73 17.78 -5.60
C ILE A 268 6.70 17.97 -6.77
N VAL A 269 6.45 17.29 -7.88
CA VAL A 269 7.33 17.28 -9.05
C VAL A 269 6.63 17.95 -10.23
N ASN A 270 7.22 19.02 -10.73
CA ASN A 270 6.83 19.58 -12.03
C ASN A 270 7.62 18.89 -13.14
N TRP A 271 6.92 18.26 -14.08
CA TRP A 271 7.51 17.54 -15.19
C TRP A 271 7.77 18.40 -16.44
N SER A 272 7.17 19.58 -16.55
CA SER A 272 7.25 20.38 -17.75
C SER A 272 8.11 21.65 -17.57
N LEU A 273 8.94 21.90 -18.58
CA LEU A 273 9.62 23.19 -18.73
C LEU A 273 8.68 24.28 -19.25
N PHE A 274 7.67 23.89 -20.03
CA PHE A 274 6.86 24.83 -20.83
C PHE A 274 5.44 25.02 -20.28
N LEU A 275 4.83 23.97 -19.70
CA LEU A 275 3.45 24.04 -19.23
C LEU A 275 3.38 24.38 -17.76
N PRO A 276 2.49 25.29 -17.36
CA PRO A 276 2.25 25.61 -15.97
C PRO A 276 1.46 24.49 -15.27
N GLU A 277 1.46 24.53 -13.95
CA GLU A 277 0.57 23.72 -13.13
C GLU A 277 -0.90 24.02 -13.43
N ILE A 278 -1.69 22.96 -13.59
CA ILE A 278 -3.15 23.05 -13.56
C ILE A 278 -3.59 22.60 -12.14
N PRO A 279 -4.22 23.46 -11.34
CA PRO A 279 -4.66 23.10 -10.00
C PRO A 279 -5.57 21.86 -10.04
N SER A 280 -5.31 20.88 -9.18
CA SER A 280 -6.14 19.68 -9.04
C SER A 280 -5.95 19.06 -7.66
N HIS A 281 -6.83 18.15 -7.25
CA HIS A 281 -6.75 17.49 -5.94
C HIS A 281 -5.48 16.65 -5.79
N LEU A 282 -4.99 16.56 -4.54
CA LEU A 282 -3.73 15.85 -4.24
C LEU A 282 -3.76 14.39 -4.68
N GLU A 283 -4.85 13.69 -4.40
CA GLU A 283 -5.04 12.28 -4.73
C GLU A 283 -5.00 12.02 -6.23
N GLU A 284 -5.52 12.96 -7.04
CA GLU A 284 -5.47 12.91 -8.49
C GLU A 284 -4.04 13.13 -9.03
N LYS A 285 -3.24 13.97 -8.37
CA LYS A 285 -1.81 14.17 -8.70
C LYS A 285 -0.93 12.96 -8.38
N ILE A 286 -1.36 12.12 -7.41
CA ILE A 286 -0.64 10.89 -7.03
C ILE A 286 -0.96 9.76 -8.01
N GLU A 287 -2.24 9.39 -8.14
CA GLU A 287 -2.64 8.18 -8.86
C GLU A 287 -3.25 8.45 -10.23
N GLY A 288 -3.76 9.64 -10.44
CA GLY A 288 -4.31 10.11 -11.72
C GLY A 288 -3.31 10.88 -12.58
N PHE A 289 -2.03 10.92 -12.23
CA PHE A 289 -1.00 11.56 -13.04
C PHE A 289 -0.80 10.84 -14.37
N ASN A 290 -1.03 11.54 -15.50
CA ASN A 290 -0.97 10.99 -16.85
C ASN A 290 -0.40 11.96 -17.88
N TYR A 291 0.52 12.82 -17.47
CA TYR A 291 1.15 13.81 -18.34
C TYR A 291 1.83 13.17 -19.54
N LEU A 292 1.51 13.65 -20.75
CA LEU A 292 2.08 13.13 -22.00
C LEU A 292 3.46 13.71 -22.33
N GLY A 293 3.77 14.90 -21.84
CA GLY A 293 4.87 15.71 -22.33
C GLY A 293 4.52 16.47 -23.60
N ILE A 294 5.15 17.60 -23.85
CA ILE A 294 4.83 18.47 -25.00
C ILE A 294 5.01 17.75 -26.34
N GLY A 295 6.08 16.99 -26.51
CA GLY A 295 6.28 16.20 -27.73
C GLY A 295 5.16 15.18 -27.95
N GLY A 296 4.71 14.51 -26.86
CA GLY A 296 3.57 13.60 -26.90
C GLY A 296 2.24 14.30 -27.18
N ILE A 297 2.03 15.49 -26.64
CA ILE A 297 0.83 16.30 -26.91
C ILE A 297 0.76 16.68 -28.39
N PHE A 298 1.85 17.21 -28.96
CA PHE A 298 1.88 17.52 -30.40
C PHE A 298 1.69 16.30 -31.27
N LEU A 299 2.31 15.17 -30.90
CA LEU A 299 2.11 13.90 -31.59
C LEU A 299 0.64 13.46 -31.57
N LEU A 300 -0.03 13.62 -30.42
CA LEU A 300 -1.45 13.33 -30.26
C LEU A 300 -2.32 14.27 -31.12
N ILE A 301 -2.03 15.56 -31.15
CA ILE A 301 -2.75 16.53 -31.98
C ILE A 301 -2.65 16.15 -33.47
N ILE A 302 -1.45 15.80 -33.95
CA ILE A 302 -1.25 15.30 -35.31
C ILE A 302 -2.08 14.02 -35.53
N GLY A 303 -2.06 13.09 -34.60
CA GLY A 303 -2.83 11.85 -34.67
C GLY A 303 -4.34 12.12 -34.79
N ILE A 304 -4.89 12.93 -33.91
CA ILE A 304 -6.32 13.30 -33.91
C ILE A 304 -6.70 14.01 -35.22
N PHE A 305 -5.90 14.95 -35.69
CA PHE A 305 -6.14 15.66 -36.93
C PHE A 305 -6.29 14.70 -38.13
N PHE A 306 -5.39 13.74 -38.26
CA PHE A 306 -5.48 12.77 -39.37
C PHE A 306 -6.57 11.71 -39.18
N ILE A 307 -6.91 11.35 -37.95
CA ILE A 307 -8.08 10.50 -37.66
C ILE A 307 -9.35 11.22 -38.13
N PHE A 308 -9.50 12.49 -37.82
CA PHE A 308 -10.65 13.30 -38.21
C PHE A 308 -10.79 13.35 -39.76
N LEU A 309 -9.70 13.64 -40.44
CA LEU A 309 -9.71 13.70 -41.92
C LEU A 309 -9.98 12.35 -42.62
N ASN A 310 -9.69 11.23 -41.95
CA ASN A 310 -9.79 9.90 -42.56
C ASN A 310 -10.63 8.94 -41.70
N PHE A 311 -11.66 9.45 -41.04
CA PHE A 311 -12.47 8.71 -40.06
C PHE A 311 -13.00 7.36 -40.59
N ALA A 312 -13.32 7.28 -41.91
CA ALA A 312 -13.79 6.07 -42.55
C ALA A 312 -12.78 4.90 -42.48
N GLU A 313 -11.47 5.19 -42.55
CA GLU A 313 -10.43 4.15 -42.45
C GLU A 313 -10.41 3.51 -41.04
N PHE A 314 -10.72 4.26 -40.00
CA PHE A 314 -10.69 3.80 -38.60
C PHE A 314 -11.98 3.04 -38.21
N LYS A 315 -13.04 3.08 -39.02
CA LYS A 315 -14.26 2.26 -38.83
C LYS A 315 -14.06 0.77 -39.14
N LYS A 316 -12.92 0.37 -39.73
CA LYS A 316 -12.64 -1.03 -40.06
C LYS A 316 -12.70 -1.91 -38.80
N LYS A 317 -13.27 -3.11 -38.94
CA LYS A 317 -13.51 -4.07 -37.84
C LYS A 317 -12.25 -4.36 -37.01
N LYS A 318 -11.07 -4.37 -37.64
CA LYS A 318 -9.78 -4.63 -36.97
C LYS A 318 -9.38 -3.56 -35.92
N TYR A 319 -9.89 -2.32 -36.04
CA TYR A 319 -9.58 -1.23 -35.09
C TYR A 319 -10.57 -1.11 -33.95
N ARG A 320 -11.71 -1.84 -33.97
CA ARG A 320 -12.74 -1.76 -32.95
C ARG A 320 -12.22 -2.01 -31.51
N PRO A 321 -11.40 -3.05 -31.23
CA PRO A 321 -10.94 -3.27 -29.86
C PRO A 321 -10.12 -2.09 -29.34
N TYR A 322 -9.24 -1.52 -30.16
CA TYR A 322 -8.44 -0.34 -29.78
C TYR A 322 -9.34 0.88 -29.49
N PHE A 323 -10.39 1.07 -30.28
CA PHE A 323 -11.37 2.13 -30.06
C PHE A 323 -12.11 1.93 -28.72
N PHE A 324 -12.54 0.71 -28.42
CA PHE A 324 -13.18 0.41 -27.14
C PHE A 324 -12.20 0.59 -25.97
N ILE A 325 -10.93 0.24 -26.10
CA ILE A 325 -9.93 0.49 -25.06
C ILE A 325 -9.79 1.98 -24.78
N ILE A 326 -9.69 2.82 -25.84
CA ILE A 326 -9.53 4.28 -25.72
C ILE A 326 -10.79 4.93 -25.07
N ILE A 327 -11.97 4.31 -25.12
CA ILE A 327 -13.17 4.84 -24.52
C ILE A 327 -13.44 4.24 -23.14
N LEU A 328 -13.49 2.90 -23.02
CA LEU A 328 -13.95 2.24 -21.81
C LEU A 328 -12.96 2.37 -20.65
N PHE A 329 -11.66 2.27 -20.92
CA PHE A 329 -10.68 2.37 -19.86
C PHE A 329 -10.61 3.78 -19.23
N PRO A 330 -10.63 4.90 -20.00
CA PRO A 330 -10.78 6.23 -19.41
C PRO A 330 -12.09 6.42 -18.64
N LEU A 331 -13.22 5.87 -19.10
CA LEU A 331 -14.48 5.93 -18.35
C LEU A 331 -14.38 5.26 -16.97
N VAL A 332 -13.71 4.10 -16.89
CA VAL A 332 -13.44 3.45 -15.61
C VAL A 332 -12.49 4.31 -14.75
N ALA A 333 -11.50 4.95 -15.39
CA ALA A 333 -10.53 5.80 -14.70
C ALA A 333 -11.15 7.08 -14.12
N LEU A 334 -12.13 7.68 -14.80
CA LEU A 334 -12.86 8.89 -14.39
C LEU A 334 -13.77 8.65 -13.19
N THR A 335 -14.25 7.41 -13.00
CA THR A 335 -15.21 7.01 -11.96
C THR A 335 -16.60 7.68 -12.09
N ASN A 336 -17.34 7.69 -10.98
CA ASN A 336 -18.62 8.42 -10.86
C ASN A 336 -18.46 9.90 -10.49
N ARG A 337 -17.21 10.40 -10.39
CA ARG A 337 -16.88 11.78 -10.02
C ARG A 337 -15.94 12.37 -11.07
N ILE A 338 -16.47 13.03 -12.07
CA ILE A 338 -15.70 13.60 -13.18
C ILE A 338 -15.25 15.01 -12.83
N SER A 339 -13.94 15.26 -12.82
CA SER A 339 -13.35 16.57 -12.55
C SER A 339 -12.48 17.08 -13.69
N PHE A 340 -12.43 18.40 -13.85
CA PHE A 340 -11.46 19.12 -14.66
C PHE A 340 -10.80 20.17 -13.77
N ALA A 341 -9.48 20.12 -13.67
CA ALA A 341 -8.76 20.92 -12.70
C ALA A 341 -9.29 20.71 -11.26
N ASN A 342 -9.59 21.77 -10.51
CA ASN A 342 -10.21 21.67 -9.18
C ASN A 342 -11.73 21.52 -9.22
N ASP A 343 -12.37 21.69 -10.39
CA ASP A 343 -13.82 21.71 -10.48
C ASP A 343 -14.38 20.31 -10.66
N LEU A 344 -15.34 19.95 -9.84
CA LEU A 344 -16.16 18.77 -10.02
C LEU A 344 -17.25 19.06 -11.05
N LEU A 345 -17.09 18.53 -12.26
CA LEU A 345 -18.03 18.77 -13.36
C LEU A 345 -19.31 17.95 -13.24
N PHE A 346 -19.15 16.72 -12.78
CA PHE A 346 -20.27 15.77 -12.70
C PHE A 346 -20.04 14.73 -11.61
N GLU A 347 -21.09 14.45 -10.82
CA GLU A 347 -21.10 13.40 -9.82
C GLU A 347 -22.45 12.68 -9.84
N PHE A 348 -22.43 11.35 -9.77
CA PHE A 348 -23.65 10.55 -9.64
C PHE A 348 -23.45 9.46 -8.59
N GLU A 349 -24.52 9.15 -7.86
CA GLU A 349 -24.49 8.10 -6.87
C GLU A 349 -24.50 6.72 -7.51
N LEU A 350 -23.58 5.87 -7.07
CA LEU A 350 -23.57 4.46 -7.45
C LEU A 350 -24.40 3.65 -6.45
N PRO A 351 -25.20 2.68 -6.92
CA PRO A 351 -25.81 1.70 -6.03
C PRO A 351 -24.76 1.07 -5.13
N LYS A 352 -25.06 0.89 -3.83
CA LYS A 352 -24.10 0.38 -2.81
C LYS A 352 -23.39 -0.90 -3.27
N TYR A 353 -24.08 -1.75 -4.00
CA TYR A 353 -23.54 -2.99 -4.54
C TYR A 353 -22.43 -2.74 -5.57
N ILE A 354 -22.68 -1.85 -6.52
CA ILE A 354 -21.71 -1.45 -7.55
C ILE A 354 -20.54 -0.71 -6.91
N TYR A 355 -20.82 0.22 -6.00
CA TYR A 355 -19.78 0.93 -5.26
C TYR A 355 -18.85 -0.03 -4.51
N GLY A 356 -19.41 -1.07 -3.85
CA GLY A 356 -18.64 -2.11 -3.20
C GLY A 356 -17.64 -2.80 -4.14
N ILE A 357 -18.10 -3.25 -5.32
CA ILE A 357 -17.23 -3.87 -6.33
C ILE A 357 -16.16 -2.89 -6.82
N MET A 358 -16.56 -1.66 -7.15
CA MET A 358 -15.65 -0.64 -7.68
C MET A 358 -14.62 -0.18 -6.65
N SER A 359 -14.93 -0.23 -5.35
CA SER A 359 -14.00 0.14 -4.28
C SER A 359 -12.79 -0.82 -4.16
N ILE A 360 -12.84 -2.00 -4.77
CA ILE A 360 -11.69 -2.90 -4.90
C ILE A 360 -10.59 -2.23 -5.73
N ILE A 361 -10.98 -1.45 -6.76
CA ILE A 361 -10.06 -0.72 -7.65
C ILE A 361 -9.93 0.75 -7.24
N ARG A 362 -9.66 1.00 -5.97
CA ARG A 362 -9.62 2.36 -5.37
C ARG A 362 -8.78 3.37 -6.17
N ALA A 363 -7.66 2.97 -6.76
CA ALA A 363 -6.78 3.82 -7.58
C ALA A 363 -7.16 3.67 -9.06
N SER A 364 -8.35 4.13 -9.41
CA SER A 364 -8.95 3.98 -10.75
C SER A 364 -8.20 4.74 -11.84
N GLY A 365 -7.49 5.83 -11.51
CA GLY A 365 -6.68 6.59 -12.48
C GLY A 365 -5.69 5.75 -13.28
N ARG A 366 -5.25 4.61 -12.73
CA ARG A 366 -4.35 3.64 -13.37
C ARG A 366 -4.99 2.97 -14.60
N PHE A 367 -6.31 2.88 -14.66
CA PHE A 367 -6.99 2.30 -15.84
C PHE A 367 -6.85 3.16 -17.09
N PHE A 368 -6.37 4.39 -17.00
CA PHE A 368 -6.05 5.19 -18.18
C PHE A 368 -4.80 4.70 -18.94
N TRP A 369 -3.90 3.95 -18.33
CA TRP A 369 -2.62 3.55 -18.92
C TRP A 369 -2.71 2.83 -20.29
N PRO A 370 -3.66 1.91 -20.54
CA PRO A 370 -3.84 1.33 -21.87
C PRO A 370 -4.16 2.37 -22.94
N ALA A 371 -5.06 3.30 -22.65
CA ALA A 371 -5.40 4.39 -23.55
C ALA A 371 -4.20 5.32 -23.77
N TYR A 372 -3.46 5.67 -22.71
CA TYR A 372 -2.25 6.47 -22.81
C TYR A 372 -1.24 5.89 -23.82
N TYR A 373 -0.92 4.60 -23.70
CA TYR A 373 0.03 3.96 -24.62
C TYR A 373 -0.53 3.77 -26.03
N LEU A 374 -1.82 3.54 -26.17
CA LEU A 374 -2.46 3.49 -27.50
C LEU A 374 -2.49 4.85 -28.19
N LEU A 375 -2.66 5.94 -27.46
CA LEU A 375 -2.59 7.29 -28.01
C LEU A 375 -1.21 7.59 -28.56
N PHE A 376 -0.13 7.25 -27.85
CA PHE A 376 1.22 7.35 -28.36
C PHE A 376 1.44 6.46 -29.59
N LEU A 377 1.17 5.17 -29.46
CA LEU A 377 1.41 4.19 -30.50
C LEU A 377 0.62 4.53 -31.79
N GLY A 378 -0.67 4.84 -31.62
CA GLY A 378 -1.54 5.21 -32.72
C GLY A 378 -1.05 6.47 -33.45
N SER A 379 -0.67 7.50 -32.73
CA SER A 379 -0.17 8.76 -33.29
C SER A 379 1.16 8.57 -34.04
N ILE A 380 2.09 7.75 -33.49
CA ILE A 380 3.35 7.40 -34.18
C ILE A 380 3.08 6.67 -35.50
N LEU A 381 2.18 5.69 -35.49
CA LEU A 381 1.83 4.92 -36.66
C LEU A 381 1.09 5.76 -37.73
N ILE A 382 0.22 6.67 -37.31
CA ILE A 382 -0.47 7.62 -38.19
C ILE A 382 0.55 8.57 -38.83
N LEU A 383 1.48 9.12 -38.05
CA LEU A 383 2.56 9.98 -38.57
C LEU A 383 3.35 9.25 -39.67
N TYR A 384 3.73 7.98 -39.44
CA TYR A 384 4.47 7.20 -40.43
C TYR A 384 3.67 6.98 -41.73
N ASN A 385 2.36 6.73 -41.63
CA ASN A 385 1.51 6.40 -42.76
C ASN A 385 1.07 7.63 -43.57
N LYS A 386 1.06 8.83 -42.98
CA LYS A 386 0.55 10.05 -43.61
C LYS A 386 1.64 10.93 -44.22
N PHE A 387 2.90 10.76 -43.81
CA PHE A 387 4.04 11.49 -44.34
C PHE A 387 4.99 10.56 -45.10
N THR A 388 5.88 11.14 -45.92
CA THR A 388 6.97 10.36 -46.51
C THR A 388 7.86 9.79 -45.42
N LYS A 389 8.47 8.64 -45.63
CA LYS A 389 9.35 7.98 -44.66
C LYS A 389 10.42 8.91 -44.06
N LYS A 390 10.97 9.81 -44.90
CA LYS A 390 11.97 10.80 -44.51
C LYS A 390 11.37 11.89 -43.61
N ASN A 391 10.26 12.48 -44.04
CA ASN A 391 9.61 13.55 -43.26
C ASN A 391 9.03 13.04 -41.95
N SER A 392 8.42 11.84 -41.93
CA SER A 392 7.91 11.23 -40.69
C SER A 392 9.03 11.02 -39.68
N LEU A 393 10.22 10.59 -40.12
CA LEU A 393 11.37 10.43 -39.23
C LEU A 393 11.86 11.77 -38.67
N TYR A 394 11.98 12.81 -39.52
CA TYR A 394 12.42 14.13 -39.02
C TYR A 394 11.43 14.76 -38.05
N ILE A 395 10.14 14.68 -38.37
CA ILE A 395 9.09 15.16 -37.44
C ILE A 395 9.17 14.40 -36.12
N LEU A 396 9.30 13.07 -36.14
CA LEU A 396 9.38 12.25 -34.95
C LEU A 396 10.62 12.57 -34.10
N ILE A 397 11.78 12.81 -34.72
CA ILE A 397 13.02 13.24 -34.06
C ILE A 397 12.81 14.61 -33.40
N LEU A 398 12.23 15.58 -34.12
CA LEU A 398 11.93 16.91 -33.55
C LEU A 398 11.01 16.83 -32.36
N LEU A 399 9.91 16.06 -32.46
CA LEU A 399 8.94 15.90 -31.37
C LEU A 399 9.56 15.17 -30.17
N PHE A 400 10.44 14.17 -30.42
CA PHE A 400 11.15 13.51 -29.34
C PHE A 400 12.14 14.45 -28.63
N PHE A 401 12.84 15.30 -29.39
CA PHE A 401 13.72 16.32 -28.81
C PHE A 401 12.94 17.31 -27.93
N LEU A 402 11.80 17.81 -28.41
CA LEU A 402 10.88 18.63 -27.62
C LEU A 402 10.37 17.90 -26.36
N GLN A 403 10.08 16.61 -26.47
CA GLN A 403 9.66 15.78 -25.33
C GLN A 403 10.74 15.75 -24.26
N VAL A 404 12.00 15.47 -24.62
CA VAL A 404 13.10 15.37 -23.65
C VAL A 404 13.40 16.72 -22.98
N ILE A 405 13.36 17.82 -23.76
CA ILE A 405 13.54 19.17 -23.21
C ILE A 405 12.43 19.48 -22.22
N ASP A 406 11.19 19.22 -22.61
CA ASP A 406 10.02 19.53 -21.80
C ASP A 406 10.04 18.79 -20.46
N ILE A 407 10.29 17.47 -20.47
CA ILE A 407 10.26 16.66 -19.25
C ILE A 407 11.55 16.73 -18.43
N SER A 408 12.52 17.55 -18.84
CA SER A 408 13.82 17.64 -18.17
C SER A 408 13.74 18.05 -16.69
N PRO A 409 12.83 18.93 -16.21
CA PRO A 409 12.73 19.23 -14.80
C PRO A 409 12.32 18.02 -13.95
N GLY A 410 11.35 17.23 -14.44
CA GLY A 410 10.95 15.97 -13.81
C GLY A 410 12.11 14.97 -13.77
N LEU A 411 12.82 14.76 -14.87
CA LEU A 411 13.98 13.87 -14.93
C LEU A 411 15.11 14.31 -14.01
N GLN A 412 15.40 15.62 -13.91
CA GLN A 412 16.41 16.16 -13.00
C GLN A 412 16.07 15.92 -11.54
N ASN A 413 14.79 15.97 -11.15
CA ASN A 413 14.37 15.68 -9.79
C ASN A 413 14.73 14.25 -9.38
N TYR A 414 14.67 13.29 -10.30
CA TYR A 414 15.09 11.91 -10.05
C TYR A 414 16.61 11.74 -10.10
N PHE A 415 17.29 12.34 -11.08
CA PHE A 415 18.75 12.26 -11.23
C PHE A 415 19.48 12.87 -10.03
N ASN A 416 19.09 14.05 -9.56
CA ASN A 416 19.66 14.69 -8.36
C ASN A 416 19.22 14.00 -7.06
N SER A 417 18.47 12.94 -7.19
CA SER A 417 18.11 11.94 -6.18
C SER A 417 17.56 12.45 -4.85
N ASN A 418 16.91 13.59 -4.82
CA ASN A 418 16.11 13.96 -3.64
C ASN A 418 15.01 12.94 -3.37
N ALA A 419 14.51 12.24 -4.41
CA ALA A 419 13.56 11.15 -4.29
C ALA A 419 14.10 9.94 -3.51
N PHE A 420 15.44 9.74 -3.48
CA PHE A 420 16.10 8.62 -2.83
C PHE A 420 17.04 9.05 -1.70
N LYS A 421 17.08 10.34 -1.36
CA LYS A 421 17.87 10.82 -0.23
C LYS A 421 17.27 10.36 1.09
N ILE A 422 18.12 9.80 1.92
CA ILE A 422 17.78 9.32 3.25
C ILE A 422 18.69 10.03 4.23
N GLU A 423 18.10 10.58 5.28
CA GLU A 423 18.85 10.91 6.47
C GLU A 423 19.21 9.61 7.19
N LYS A 424 20.50 9.29 7.24
CA LYS A 424 20.99 8.21 8.09
C LYS A 424 20.74 8.62 9.53
N LYS A 425 19.83 7.94 10.20
CA LYS A 425 19.71 8.04 11.66
C LYS A 425 20.81 7.20 12.28
N GLU A 426 21.54 7.78 13.21
CA GLU A 426 22.37 6.99 14.10
C GLU A 426 21.47 6.10 14.95
N ILE A 427 21.75 4.81 14.93
CA ILE A 427 21.01 3.79 15.68
C ILE A 427 21.97 3.10 16.62
N ASP A 428 21.52 2.77 17.82
CA ASP A 428 22.29 1.97 18.78
C ASP A 428 22.37 0.50 18.32
N TYR A 429 23.18 0.26 17.27
CA TYR A 429 23.34 -1.09 16.70
C TYR A 429 23.80 -2.13 17.71
N LEU A 430 24.61 -1.75 18.70
CA LEU A 430 25.09 -2.68 19.71
C LEU A 430 23.96 -3.17 20.61
N PHE A 431 23.10 -2.27 21.04
CA PHE A 431 21.94 -2.59 21.84
C PHE A 431 20.98 -3.52 21.07
N TRP A 432 20.61 -3.17 19.84
CA TRP A 432 19.65 -3.95 19.04
C TRP A 432 20.21 -5.29 18.61
N ASN A 433 21.50 -5.37 18.28
CA ASN A 433 22.15 -6.64 17.93
C ASN A 433 22.11 -7.62 19.11
N LYS A 434 22.49 -7.16 20.31
CA LYS A 434 22.40 -7.97 21.51
C LYS A 434 20.97 -8.40 21.81
N LEU A 435 20.03 -7.49 21.63
CA LEU A 435 18.61 -7.77 21.89
C LEU A 435 18.03 -8.79 20.91
N SER A 436 18.39 -8.70 19.62
CA SER A 436 17.93 -9.63 18.57
C SER A 436 18.56 -11.01 18.66
N GLN A 437 19.76 -11.15 19.23
CA GLN A 437 20.38 -12.43 19.53
C GLN A 437 19.64 -13.19 20.65
N GLU A 438 19.15 -12.47 21.65
CA GLU A 438 18.43 -13.03 22.78
C GLU A 438 16.92 -13.22 22.49
N ASN A 439 16.36 -12.44 21.55
CA ASN A 439 14.93 -12.40 21.26
C ASN A 439 14.69 -12.40 19.74
N GLN A 440 13.89 -13.31 19.27
CA GLN A 440 13.65 -13.51 17.83
C GLN A 440 12.43 -12.75 17.29
N ILE A 441 11.51 -12.33 18.17
CA ILE A 441 10.22 -11.76 17.80
C ILE A 441 10.16 -10.31 18.26
N LEU A 442 9.98 -9.39 17.32
CA LEU A 442 9.77 -7.97 17.57
C LEU A 442 8.30 -7.62 17.32
N ARG A 443 7.57 -7.20 18.36
CA ARG A 443 6.15 -6.84 18.26
C ARG A 443 5.91 -5.39 18.67
N THR A 444 4.73 -4.87 18.30
CA THR A 444 4.21 -3.62 18.84
C THR A 444 3.26 -3.88 20.01
N THR A 445 3.04 -2.87 20.83
CA THR A 445 1.98 -2.94 21.84
C THR A 445 0.59 -2.68 21.26
N TYR A 446 0.52 -2.18 20.01
CA TYR A 446 -0.71 -1.98 19.27
C TYR A 446 -0.55 -2.48 17.84
N LEU A 447 -1.15 -3.63 17.54
CA LEU A 447 -1.11 -4.22 16.21
C LEU A 447 -1.95 -3.38 15.23
N ASN A 448 -1.28 -2.63 14.39
CA ASN A 448 -1.90 -1.82 13.35
C ASN A 448 -1.09 -1.88 12.05
N ASN A 449 -1.76 -1.70 10.90
CA ASN A 449 -1.11 -1.57 9.60
C ASN A 449 -0.55 -0.13 9.40
N GLU A 450 0.04 0.45 10.44
CA GLU A 450 0.57 1.80 10.45
C GLU A 450 2.01 1.89 9.95
N THR A 451 2.29 3.00 9.31
CA THR A 451 3.55 3.22 8.59
C THR A 451 4.65 3.88 9.43
N HIS A 452 4.24 4.54 10.51
CA HIS A 452 5.16 5.34 11.34
C HIS A 452 6.24 4.50 12.03
N LEU A 453 5.88 3.38 12.68
CA LEU A 453 6.86 2.47 13.28
C LEU A 453 7.72 1.77 12.24
N LEU A 454 7.13 1.40 11.09
CA LEU A 454 7.88 0.80 9.99
C LEU A 454 9.00 1.75 9.52
N THR A 455 8.68 3.04 9.38
CA THR A 455 9.67 4.06 8.97
C THR A 455 10.69 4.34 10.05
N SER A 456 10.27 4.39 11.32
CA SER A 456 11.17 4.68 12.45
C SER A 456 12.14 3.54 12.73
N LEU A 457 11.72 2.28 12.57
CA LEU A 457 12.50 1.08 12.90
C LEU A 457 13.03 0.33 11.68
N LYS A 458 12.97 0.92 10.49
CA LYS A 458 13.36 0.29 9.23
C LYS A 458 14.75 -0.35 9.25
N GLU A 459 15.74 0.35 9.77
CA GLU A 459 17.12 -0.15 9.85
C GLU A 459 17.24 -1.34 10.81
N ILE A 460 16.49 -1.32 11.90
CA ILE A 460 16.44 -2.41 12.89
C ILE A 460 15.79 -3.64 12.25
N LEU A 461 14.66 -3.45 11.54
CA LEU A 461 13.97 -4.53 10.83
C LEU A 461 14.81 -5.12 9.70
N LEU A 462 15.66 -4.32 9.05
CA LEU A 462 16.50 -4.75 7.94
C LEU A 462 17.82 -5.39 8.39
N LEU A 463 18.48 -4.84 9.40
CA LEU A 463 19.86 -5.20 9.75
C LEU A 463 19.95 -6.18 10.92
N GLN A 464 18.93 -6.25 11.79
CA GLN A 464 18.96 -7.14 12.95
C GLN A 464 18.38 -8.52 12.66
N ASN A 465 18.69 -9.49 13.53
CA ASN A 465 18.36 -10.91 13.35
C ASN A 465 16.96 -11.30 13.87
N PHE A 466 16.00 -10.36 13.89
CA PHE A 466 14.62 -10.72 14.18
C PHE A 466 14.04 -11.61 13.08
N THR A 467 13.46 -12.72 13.47
CA THR A 467 12.87 -13.71 12.55
C THR A 467 11.40 -13.42 12.23
N SER A 468 10.71 -12.68 13.10
CA SER A 468 9.31 -12.33 12.92
C SER A 468 9.00 -10.95 13.49
N THR A 469 8.07 -10.25 12.85
CA THR A 469 7.57 -8.94 13.33
C THR A 469 6.11 -8.72 12.96
N ASP A 470 5.37 -7.98 13.79
CA ASP A 470 4.05 -7.43 13.44
C ASP A 470 4.11 -5.97 12.97
N ILE A 471 5.30 -5.37 12.93
CA ILE A 471 5.54 -4.06 12.33
C ILE A 471 5.56 -4.23 10.81
N ALA A 472 4.41 -4.11 10.18
CA ALA A 472 4.23 -4.41 8.77
C ALA A 472 3.19 -3.47 8.13
N LYS A 473 3.35 -3.26 6.81
CA LYS A 473 2.38 -2.59 5.95
C LYS A 473 1.98 -3.51 4.83
N HIS A 474 0.70 -3.78 4.71
CA HIS A 474 0.13 -4.57 3.64
C HIS A 474 -0.89 -3.76 2.84
N ALA A 475 -0.94 -3.96 1.54
CA ALA A 475 -1.96 -3.36 0.68
C ALA A 475 -3.38 -3.84 1.07
N ARG A 476 -3.47 -5.07 1.53
CA ARG A 476 -4.68 -5.72 2.04
C ARG A 476 -4.31 -6.68 3.18
N TYR A 477 -5.12 -6.73 4.22
CA TYR A 477 -4.91 -7.64 5.36
C TYR A 477 -6.26 -8.09 5.94
N ASN A 478 -6.26 -9.20 6.65
CA ASN A 478 -7.45 -9.76 7.28
C ASN A 478 -7.80 -8.98 8.56
N ARG A 479 -8.79 -8.08 8.48
CA ARG A 479 -9.20 -7.19 9.58
C ARG A 479 -9.69 -7.96 10.80
N LYS A 480 -10.40 -9.07 10.58
CA LYS A 480 -10.89 -9.92 11.68
C LYS A 480 -9.73 -10.57 12.43
N LYS A 481 -8.74 -11.14 11.72
CA LYS A 481 -7.53 -11.70 12.35
C LYS A 481 -6.77 -10.61 13.11
N ALA A 482 -6.62 -9.41 12.55
CA ALA A 482 -5.96 -8.29 13.22
C ALA A 482 -6.67 -7.87 14.50
N SER A 483 -8.00 -7.77 14.49
CA SER A 483 -8.81 -7.46 15.69
C SER A 483 -8.66 -8.54 16.76
N THR A 484 -8.75 -9.82 16.37
CA THR A 484 -8.56 -10.96 17.29
C THR A 484 -7.13 -10.96 17.87
N SER A 485 -6.13 -10.67 17.08
CA SER A 485 -4.74 -10.63 17.55
C SER A 485 -4.51 -9.47 18.53
N ARG A 486 -5.12 -8.30 18.33
CA ARG A 486 -5.09 -7.21 19.30
C ARG A 486 -5.71 -7.61 20.62
N ALA A 487 -6.90 -8.22 20.59
CA ALA A 487 -7.57 -8.70 21.78
C ALA A 487 -6.72 -9.71 22.57
N ASN A 488 -6.10 -10.66 21.86
CA ASN A 488 -5.20 -11.65 22.47
C ASN A 488 -3.94 -10.99 23.05
N LEU A 489 -3.42 -9.96 22.40
CA LEU A 489 -2.27 -9.21 22.90
C LEU A 489 -2.59 -8.51 24.22
N TYR A 490 -3.72 -7.82 24.33
CA TYR A 490 -4.14 -7.16 25.57
C TYR A 490 -4.40 -8.16 26.68
N LYS A 491 -5.00 -9.29 26.36
CA LYS A 491 -5.18 -10.40 27.31
C LYS A 491 -3.81 -10.93 27.79
N SER A 492 -2.84 -11.06 26.92
CA SER A 492 -1.49 -11.53 27.30
C SER A 492 -0.77 -10.53 28.22
N PHE A 493 -0.99 -9.22 28.06
CA PHE A 493 -0.48 -8.22 28.99
C PHE A 493 -1.18 -8.31 30.36
N ASP A 494 -2.49 -8.46 30.39
CA ASP A 494 -3.27 -8.60 31.62
C ASP A 494 -2.84 -9.86 32.40
N GLU A 495 -2.72 -11.01 31.75
CA GLU A 495 -2.36 -12.29 32.34
C GLU A 495 -0.85 -12.47 32.54
N SER A 496 -0.01 -11.54 32.07
CA SER A 496 1.47 -11.66 32.04
C SER A 496 1.96 -12.90 31.27
N THR A 497 1.23 -13.32 30.25
CA THR A 497 1.52 -14.51 29.43
C THR A 497 2.10 -14.12 28.09
N PHE A 498 3.41 -14.16 27.96
CA PHE A 498 4.09 -13.78 26.72
C PHE A 498 4.76 -14.99 26.07
N LYS A 499 4.76 -14.98 24.72
CA LYS A 499 5.55 -15.93 23.97
C LYS A 499 7.05 -15.71 24.29
N LYS A 500 7.77 -16.78 24.57
CA LYS A 500 9.23 -16.70 24.81
C LYS A 500 9.94 -16.00 23.65
N ASN A 501 11.02 -15.29 23.95
CA ASN A 501 11.85 -14.56 22.98
C ASN A 501 11.09 -13.45 22.23
N THR A 502 10.08 -12.86 22.87
CA THR A 502 9.33 -11.71 22.32
C THR A 502 9.68 -10.44 23.08
N ILE A 503 9.93 -9.38 22.33
CA ILE A 503 10.05 -8.01 22.83
C ILE A 503 9.00 -7.12 22.18
N PHE A 504 8.66 -6.04 22.86
CA PHE A 504 7.61 -5.15 22.40
C PHE A 504 8.14 -3.73 22.25
N VAL A 505 7.89 -3.11 21.11
CA VAL A 505 8.02 -1.67 20.92
C VAL A 505 6.72 -1.02 21.36
N ILE A 506 6.83 -0.02 22.20
CA ILE A 506 5.70 0.72 22.72
C ILE A 506 5.48 1.94 21.84
N ASP A 507 4.33 2.00 21.20
CA ASP A 507 3.98 2.95 20.16
C ASP A 507 3.32 4.24 20.70
N ASN A 508 2.80 4.21 21.92
CA ASN A 508 2.24 5.40 22.53
C ASN A 508 2.44 5.46 24.06
N ASN A 509 2.32 6.67 24.61
CA ASN A 509 2.55 6.94 26.02
C ASN A 509 1.47 6.31 26.93
N ASN A 510 0.27 6.11 26.45
CA ASN A 510 -0.81 5.50 27.23
C ASN A 510 -0.50 4.02 27.48
N HIS A 511 -0.03 3.32 26.43
CA HIS A 511 0.43 1.94 26.57
C HIS A 511 1.65 1.85 27.50
N LEU A 512 2.59 2.79 27.43
CA LEU A 512 3.74 2.82 28.31
C LEU A 512 3.33 2.99 29.79
N ARG A 513 2.43 3.91 30.10
CA ARG A 513 1.92 4.10 31.47
C ARG A 513 1.22 2.84 32.00
N ASN A 514 0.42 2.21 31.15
CA ASN A 514 -0.29 0.99 31.51
C ASN A 514 0.67 -0.18 31.77
N LEU A 515 1.65 -0.39 30.89
CA LEU A 515 2.67 -1.42 31.07
C LEU A 515 3.56 -1.13 32.30
N LYS A 516 3.92 0.13 32.54
CA LYS A 516 4.65 0.53 33.74
C LYS A 516 3.85 0.13 34.98
N TYR A 517 2.58 0.49 35.08
CA TYR A 517 1.72 0.15 36.22
C TYR A 517 1.67 -1.37 36.43
N LEU A 518 1.48 -2.17 35.40
CA LEU A 518 1.35 -3.62 35.52
C LEU A 518 2.67 -4.34 35.83
N PHE A 519 3.82 -3.80 35.39
CA PHE A 519 5.06 -4.54 35.32
C PHE A 519 6.27 -3.89 36.02
N GLU A 520 6.19 -2.63 36.49
CA GLU A 520 7.34 -1.96 37.11
C GLU A 520 7.91 -2.72 38.31
N ASN A 521 7.05 -3.36 39.09
CA ASN A 521 7.42 -4.17 40.24
C ASN A 521 7.77 -5.62 39.92
N LYS A 522 7.64 -6.04 38.67
CA LYS A 522 7.98 -7.37 38.17
C LYS A 522 9.36 -7.35 37.49
N ASN A 523 9.88 -8.51 37.10
CA ASN A 523 11.18 -8.62 36.44
C ASN A 523 11.14 -8.26 34.96
N PHE A 524 10.58 -7.11 34.59
CA PHE A 524 10.54 -6.61 33.21
C PHE A 524 11.44 -5.39 33.04
N GLY A 525 12.13 -5.29 31.87
CA GLY A 525 12.96 -4.14 31.52
C GLY A 525 12.23 -3.19 30.58
N PHE A 526 12.38 -1.90 30.84
CA PHE A 526 11.95 -0.81 29.97
C PHE A 526 13.17 -0.04 29.50
N PHE A 527 13.37 0.04 28.20
CA PHE A 527 14.53 0.69 27.61
C PHE A 527 14.07 1.78 26.65
N PHE A 528 14.71 2.95 26.72
CA PHE A 528 14.46 4.02 25.75
C PHE A 528 15.65 4.15 24.82
N ARG A 529 15.49 3.74 23.55
CA ARG A 529 16.53 3.81 22.50
C ARG A 529 15.90 4.24 21.18
N ASP A 530 16.65 5.03 20.43
CA ASP A 530 16.27 5.47 19.09
C ASP A 530 14.86 6.09 19.00
N ASN A 531 14.50 6.86 20.04
CA ASN A 531 13.20 7.53 20.22
C ASN A 531 11.98 6.59 20.38
N VAL A 532 12.20 5.33 20.73
CA VAL A 532 11.13 4.38 21.05
C VAL A 532 11.35 3.72 22.41
N TRP A 533 10.27 3.41 23.09
CA TRP A 533 10.31 2.57 24.28
C TRP A 533 10.23 1.10 23.90
N ILE A 534 11.01 0.29 24.62
CA ILE A 534 11.10 -1.15 24.41
C ILE A 534 10.81 -1.86 25.72
N PHE A 535 9.84 -2.75 25.69
CA PHE A 535 9.44 -3.58 26.83
C PHE A 535 10.01 -4.99 26.62
N VAL A 536 10.82 -5.46 27.58
CA VAL A 536 11.53 -6.73 27.48
C VAL A 536 11.28 -7.59 28.72
N PRO A 537 10.70 -8.78 28.58
CA PRO A 537 10.54 -9.71 29.70
C PRO A 537 11.89 -10.10 30.33
N ASN A 538 11.90 -10.28 31.66
CA ASN A 538 13.04 -10.79 32.45
C ASN A 538 14.35 -9.98 32.34
N LYS A 539 14.26 -8.66 32.09
CA LYS A 539 15.43 -7.81 31.85
C LYS A 539 15.51 -6.58 32.78
N LYS A 540 14.78 -6.54 33.90
CA LYS A 540 14.78 -5.39 34.81
C LYS A 540 16.17 -5.03 35.31
N ASN A 541 16.98 -6.03 35.59
CA ASN A 541 18.35 -5.85 36.10
C ASN A 541 19.32 -5.21 35.08
N LYS A 542 18.93 -5.13 33.81
CA LYS A 542 19.72 -4.53 32.71
C LYS A 542 19.34 -3.07 32.43
N MET A 543 18.33 -2.53 33.11
CA MET A 543 17.95 -1.13 32.96
C MET A 543 19.03 -0.23 33.54
N THR A 544 19.43 0.77 32.76
CA THR A 544 20.35 1.83 33.19
C THR A 544 19.64 2.84 34.10
N ASP A 545 20.39 3.65 34.82
CA ASP A 545 19.80 4.73 35.61
C ASP A 545 19.13 5.79 34.72
N PHE A 546 19.61 5.96 33.49
CA PHE A 546 18.94 6.75 32.46
C PHE A 546 17.54 6.19 32.14
N ASP A 547 17.42 4.88 31.90
CA ASP A 547 16.14 4.24 31.59
C ASP A 547 15.15 4.39 32.76
N LYS A 548 15.61 4.18 34.00
CA LYS A 548 14.80 4.35 35.20
C LYS A 548 14.31 5.79 35.38
N LYS A 549 15.22 6.76 35.20
CA LYS A 549 14.90 8.19 35.27
C LYS A 549 13.95 8.62 34.15
N ALA A 550 14.14 8.09 32.94
CA ALA A 550 13.24 8.37 31.82
C ALA A 550 11.85 7.77 32.07
N LEU A 551 11.77 6.52 32.58
CA LEU A 551 10.53 5.85 32.89
C LEU A 551 9.74 6.51 34.02
N SER A 552 10.41 7.12 35.01
CA SER A 552 9.76 7.80 36.13
C SER A 552 8.88 8.98 35.72
N LYS A 553 9.12 9.54 34.52
CA LYS A 553 8.28 10.63 33.96
C LYS A 553 6.89 10.14 33.48
N TYR A 554 6.69 8.84 33.32
CA TYR A 554 5.46 8.24 32.81
C TYR A 554 4.60 7.64 33.92
N ASP A 555 4.37 8.42 34.95
CA ASP A 555 3.40 8.09 35.97
C ASP A 555 1.95 8.24 35.44
N PRO A 556 0.97 7.60 36.08
CA PRO A 556 -0.43 7.86 35.80
C PRO A 556 -0.75 9.35 35.91
N ILE A 557 -1.65 9.83 35.06
CA ILE A 557 -2.04 11.23 35.05
C ILE A 557 -2.65 11.59 36.40
N THR A 558 -2.25 12.75 36.94
CA THR A 558 -2.73 13.25 38.20
C THR A 558 -3.91 14.17 37.99
N LEU A 559 -5.06 13.80 38.51
CA LEU A 559 -6.26 14.61 38.53
C LEU A 559 -6.35 15.37 39.89
N GLN A 560 -6.75 16.64 39.82
CA GLN A 560 -7.00 17.42 41.03
C GLN A 560 -8.27 16.89 41.73
N LYS A 561 -8.17 16.55 42.99
CA LYS A 561 -9.33 16.12 43.78
C LYS A 561 -10.29 17.30 43.89
N LYS A 562 -11.49 17.16 43.33
CA LYS A 562 -12.64 18.07 43.42
C LYS A 562 -13.88 17.26 43.77
N ASP A 563 -14.92 17.93 44.30
CA ASP A 563 -16.18 17.27 44.65
C ASP A 563 -16.84 16.57 43.44
N ASN A 564 -16.71 17.16 42.26
CA ASN A 564 -17.14 16.55 40.99
C ASN A 564 -16.08 16.72 39.94
N ILE A 565 -15.56 15.63 39.38
CA ILE A 565 -14.64 15.60 38.24
C ILE A 565 -15.38 14.96 37.08
N ILE A 566 -15.49 15.69 35.98
CA ILE A 566 -16.06 15.19 34.71
C ILE A 566 -14.94 15.05 33.70
N LEU A 567 -14.67 13.82 33.30
CA LEU A 567 -13.75 13.49 32.22
C LEU A 567 -14.54 13.23 30.94
N LYS A 568 -14.27 14.01 29.91
CA LYS A 568 -14.79 13.79 28.56
C LYS A 568 -13.73 13.06 27.75
N PHE A 569 -13.91 11.79 27.51
CA PHE A 569 -12.91 10.94 26.85
C PHE A 569 -12.62 11.33 25.39
N ASN A 570 -13.47 12.14 24.77
CA ASN A 570 -13.20 12.68 23.43
C ASN A 570 -12.09 13.74 23.40
N ASP A 571 -11.98 14.51 24.51
CA ASP A 571 -11.10 15.66 24.57
C ASP A 571 -9.79 15.34 25.29
N ASP A 572 -9.82 14.39 26.24
CA ASP A 572 -8.65 14.00 27.04
C ASP A 572 -8.39 12.49 27.00
N GLN A 573 -7.51 12.08 26.07
CA GLN A 573 -7.06 10.68 25.95
C GLN A 573 -6.01 10.29 26.99
N SER A 574 -5.65 11.20 27.88
CA SER A 574 -4.54 11.04 28.80
C SER A 574 -4.78 9.99 29.90
N VAL A 575 -6.04 9.63 30.16
CA VAL A 575 -6.42 8.56 31.09
C VAL A 575 -6.53 7.19 30.44
N HIS A 576 -6.50 7.11 29.11
CA HIS A 576 -6.62 5.85 28.40
C HIS A 576 -5.39 4.96 28.59
N GLY A 577 -5.63 3.66 28.76
CA GLY A 577 -4.62 2.61 28.69
C GLY A 577 -4.76 1.80 27.41
N PHE A 578 -4.88 0.48 27.52
CA PHE A 578 -5.11 -0.41 26.40
C PHE A 578 -6.56 -0.42 25.91
N GLY A 579 -6.75 -0.82 24.65
CA GLY A 579 -8.05 -1.25 24.14
C GLY A 579 -9.00 -0.13 23.75
N TRP A 580 -8.50 1.06 23.41
CA TRP A 580 -9.31 2.19 22.97
C TRP A 580 -9.00 2.56 21.51
N SER A 581 -10.04 2.80 20.72
CA SER A 581 -9.92 3.30 19.34
C SER A 581 -9.61 4.80 19.32
N HIS A 582 -9.33 5.33 18.12
CA HIS A 582 -9.34 6.78 17.91
C HIS A 582 -10.76 7.34 18.06
N SER A 583 -10.88 8.63 18.47
CA SER A 583 -12.16 9.32 18.57
C SER A 583 -12.82 9.48 17.18
N PHE A 584 -14.13 9.15 17.11
CA PHE A 584 -14.94 9.38 15.90
C PHE A 584 -15.79 10.64 16.06
N LEU A 585 -15.80 11.50 15.01
CA LEU A 585 -16.43 12.82 15.09
C LEU A 585 -17.94 12.84 14.79
N SER A 586 -18.57 11.79 14.22
CA SER A 586 -20.02 11.78 13.93
C SER A 586 -20.44 10.49 13.19
N PRO A 587 -21.68 9.99 13.33
CA PRO A 587 -22.79 10.48 14.19
C PRO A 587 -22.67 10.02 15.63
N TYR A 588 -21.69 9.18 15.94
CA TYR A 588 -21.47 8.56 17.26
C TYR A 588 -20.17 9.12 17.86
N ALA A 589 -20.20 10.38 18.30
CA ALA A 589 -19.06 11.00 18.96
C ALA A 589 -18.68 10.18 20.22
N GLY A 590 -17.45 9.65 20.24
CA GLY A 590 -16.96 8.82 21.34
C GLY A 590 -15.71 8.04 21.00
N ILE A 591 -15.20 7.35 22.01
CA ILE A 591 -14.09 6.42 21.87
C ILE A 591 -14.64 5.02 22.11
N TRP A 592 -14.31 4.11 21.22
CA TRP A 592 -14.81 2.74 21.26
C TRP A 592 -13.79 1.82 21.93
N THR A 593 -14.29 0.82 22.63
CA THR A 593 -13.44 -0.30 23.08
C THR A 593 -13.01 -1.14 21.89
N GLU A 594 -11.75 -1.52 21.82
CA GLU A 594 -11.19 -2.43 20.83
C GLU A 594 -10.90 -3.79 21.44
N GLY A 595 -11.71 -4.79 21.09
CA GLY A 595 -11.59 -6.14 21.62
C GLY A 595 -12.25 -6.30 22.99
N ASN A 596 -11.75 -7.25 23.78
CA ASN A 596 -12.39 -7.70 25.02
C ASN A 596 -11.98 -6.90 26.25
N ILE A 597 -10.85 -6.19 26.20
CA ILE A 597 -10.28 -5.50 27.36
C ILE A 597 -9.96 -4.05 27.00
N SER A 598 -10.47 -3.13 27.83
CA SER A 598 -10.11 -1.70 27.73
C SER A 598 -9.84 -1.17 29.14
N THR A 599 -8.86 -0.28 29.27
CA THR A 599 -8.37 0.15 30.57
C THR A 599 -8.27 1.67 30.69
N LEU A 600 -8.51 2.17 31.88
CA LEU A 600 -8.27 3.57 32.26
C LEU A 600 -7.29 3.60 33.43
N LEU A 601 -6.40 4.59 33.46
CA LEU A 601 -5.36 4.72 34.46
C LEU A 601 -5.15 6.18 34.86
N PHE A 602 -5.36 6.50 36.13
CA PHE A 602 -5.14 7.84 36.66
C PHE A 602 -4.89 7.81 38.19
N LYS A 603 -4.38 8.89 38.73
CA LYS A 603 -4.25 9.11 40.18
C LYS A 603 -4.79 10.48 40.55
N PHE A 604 -5.15 10.66 41.84
CA PHE A 604 -5.47 11.99 42.37
C PHE A 604 -4.23 12.68 42.95
N ASP A 605 -4.24 14.00 42.96
CA ASP A 605 -3.21 14.85 43.59
C ASP A 605 -3.10 14.65 45.10
N LYS A 606 -4.18 14.23 45.72
CA LYS A 606 -4.27 13.96 47.18
C LYS A 606 -4.80 12.57 47.43
N LYS A 607 -4.29 11.92 48.47
CA LYS A 607 -4.80 10.62 48.92
C LYS A 607 -6.28 10.71 49.28
N ILE A 608 -7.03 9.74 48.76
CA ILE A 608 -8.48 9.66 49.06
C ILE A 608 -8.69 8.93 50.36
N ASN A 609 -9.26 9.63 51.35
CA ASN A 609 -9.54 9.08 52.67
C ASN A 609 -11.03 8.83 52.93
N GLU A 610 -11.85 8.97 51.91
CA GLU A 610 -13.33 8.82 51.99
C GLU A 610 -13.81 7.94 50.81
N ASP A 611 -14.99 7.35 50.99
CA ASP A 611 -15.65 6.59 49.95
C ASP A 611 -16.14 7.55 48.86
N TYR A 612 -16.10 7.13 47.62
CA TYR A 612 -16.55 7.95 46.49
C TYR A 612 -17.24 7.13 45.41
N LEU A 613 -17.92 7.82 44.51
CA LEU A 613 -18.71 7.23 43.43
C LEU A 613 -18.14 7.64 42.07
N ILE A 614 -17.73 6.66 41.30
CA ILE A 614 -17.42 6.88 39.87
C ILE A 614 -18.67 6.61 39.04
N LYS A 615 -19.12 7.60 38.28
CA LYS A 615 -20.17 7.45 37.27
C LYS A 615 -19.55 7.43 35.90
N ILE A 616 -19.80 6.37 35.13
CA ILE A 616 -19.28 6.24 33.74
C ILE A 616 -20.49 6.17 32.81
N LYS A 617 -20.59 7.16 31.90
CA LYS A 617 -21.61 7.11 30.84
C LYS A 617 -21.07 6.27 29.69
N LEU A 618 -21.82 5.24 29.31
CA LEU A 618 -21.47 4.33 28.24
C LEU A 618 -22.61 4.28 27.23
N SER A 619 -22.26 4.04 25.97
CA SER A 619 -23.17 3.55 24.93
C SER A 619 -22.59 2.29 24.29
N SER A 620 -23.43 1.48 23.68
CA SER A 620 -22.97 0.25 23.05
C SER A 620 -23.64 0.02 21.69
N LEU A 621 -22.89 -0.55 20.75
CA LEU A 621 -23.44 -1.02 19.49
C LEU A 621 -24.09 -2.40 19.73
N ILE A 622 -25.38 -2.42 19.97
CA ILE A 622 -26.13 -3.67 20.16
C ILE A 622 -26.71 -4.13 18.85
N THR A 623 -26.39 -5.35 18.48
CA THR A 623 -26.91 -6.03 17.28
C THR A 623 -27.69 -7.27 17.68
N LYS A 624 -28.44 -7.88 16.74
CA LYS A 624 -29.13 -9.16 17.00
C LYS A 624 -28.18 -10.29 17.42
N LYS A 625 -26.88 -10.17 17.10
CA LYS A 625 -25.86 -11.21 17.38
C LYS A 625 -25.22 -11.11 18.76
N ASN A 626 -25.19 -9.89 19.33
CA ASN A 626 -24.52 -9.62 20.61
C ASN A 626 -25.44 -9.08 21.72
N LYS A 627 -26.75 -9.25 21.58
CA LYS A 627 -27.75 -8.83 22.56
C LYS A 627 -28.01 -9.94 23.61
N PRO A 628 -27.91 -9.68 24.94
CA PRO A 628 -27.35 -8.46 25.55
C PRO A 628 -25.84 -8.42 25.53
N ILE A 629 -25.25 -7.23 25.64
CA ILE A 629 -23.80 -7.08 25.85
C ILE A 629 -23.55 -7.20 27.37
N ASN A 630 -22.83 -8.26 27.74
CA ASN A 630 -22.38 -8.48 29.10
C ASN A 630 -20.93 -8.05 29.24
N PHE A 631 -20.62 -7.35 30.32
CA PHE A 631 -19.26 -6.94 30.63
C PHE A 631 -19.08 -6.79 32.13
N SER A 632 -17.85 -6.84 32.59
CA SER A 632 -17.46 -6.55 33.95
C SER A 632 -16.55 -5.33 34.00
N VAL A 633 -16.64 -4.59 35.08
CA VAL A 633 -15.73 -3.48 35.36
C VAL A 633 -15.02 -3.80 36.66
N SER A 634 -13.70 -3.86 36.64
CA SER A 634 -12.88 -4.07 37.83
C SER A 634 -12.06 -2.82 38.15
N LEU A 635 -11.82 -2.60 39.44
CA LEU A 635 -10.97 -1.55 39.98
C LEU A 635 -9.78 -2.17 40.69
N ASN A 636 -8.56 -1.84 40.23
CA ASN A 636 -7.28 -2.30 40.78
C ASN A 636 -7.19 -3.83 40.96
N ASP A 637 -7.96 -4.59 40.18
CA ASP A 637 -8.14 -6.05 40.27
C ASP A 637 -8.63 -6.55 41.66
N LEU A 638 -9.04 -5.62 42.54
CA LEU A 638 -9.53 -5.91 43.92
C LEU A 638 -11.05 -5.98 44.01
N PHE A 639 -11.75 -5.32 43.11
CA PHE A 639 -13.20 -5.23 43.08
C PHE A 639 -13.71 -5.40 41.66
N THR A 640 -14.74 -6.21 41.45
CA THR A 640 -15.34 -6.45 40.13
C THR A 640 -16.84 -6.41 40.19
N GLU A 641 -17.48 -5.63 39.34
CA GLU A 641 -18.92 -5.55 39.20
C GLU A 641 -19.33 -5.93 37.76
N LYS A 642 -20.44 -6.66 37.61
CA LYS A 642 -20.94 -7.14 36.31
C LYS A 642 -22.14 -6.32 35.86
N PHE A 643 -22.18 -6.04 34.58
CA PHE A 643 -23.19 -5.23 33.94
C PHE A 643 -23.73 -5.91 32.68
N SER A 644 -24.95 -5.55 32.28
CA SER A 644 -25.60 -6.04 31.06
C SER A 644 -26.36 -4.91 30.41
N LEU A 645 -26.08 -4.65 29.11
CA LEU A 645 -26.75 -3.64 28.29
C LEU A 645 -27.69 -4.33 27.30
N LYS A 646 -28.99 -3.97 27.34
CA LYS A 646 -30.03 -4.63 26.58
C LYS A 646 -30.51 -3.86 25.36
N ASP A 647 -30.39 -2.52 25.32
CA ASP A 647 -30.89 -1.70 24.23
C ASP A 647 -30.05 -0.43 23.97
N ILE A 648 -30.05 0.04 22.69
CA ILE A 648 -29.33 1.26 22.28
C ILE A 648 -29.99 2.53 22.82
N ASN A 649 -31.32 2.52 23.00
CA ASN A 649 -32.11 3.70 23.41
C ASN A 649 -32.03 4.03 24.88
N GLU A 650 -31.33 3.23 25.70
CA GLU A 650 -31.07 3.50 27.10
C GLU A 650 -29.94 4.51 27.35
N LEU A 651 -29.62 5.36 26.34
CA LEU A 651 -28.44 6.25 26.32
C LEU A 651 -28.42 7.33 27.44
N ASP A 652 -29.57 7.78 27.95
CA ASP A 652 -29.62 8.85 28.96
C ASP A 652 -29.63 8.30 30.39
N GLU A 653 -29.94 7.04 30.61
CA GLU A 653 -30.00 6.42 31.95
C GLU A 653 -28.82 5.49 32.27
N ASN A 654 -28.03 5.07 31.25
CA ASN A 654 -26.95 4.10 31.44
C ASN A 654 -25.66 4.73 31.96
N SER A 655 -25.70 5.18 33.22
CA SER A 655 -24.48 5.43 33.97
C SER A 655 -24.16 4.24 34.86
N ILE A 656 -23.00 3.63 34.62
CA ILE A 656 -22.44 2.68 35.61
C ILE A 656 -22.00 3.49 36.82
N LYS A 657 -22.38 2.99 37.99
CA LYS A 657 -22.05 3.59 39.28
C LYS A 657 -21.17 2.64 40.07
N LEU A 658 -19.90 2.90 40.15
CA LEU A 658 -18.95 2.14 40.95
C LEU A 658 -18.78 2.82 42.31
N LYS A 659 -19.23 2.19 43.37
CA LYS A 659 -18.97 2.64 44.76
C LYS A 659 -17.60 2.13 45.18
N ILE A 660 -16.69 3.05 45.45
CA ILE A 660 -15.32 2.76 45.81
C ILE A 660 -15.10 3.04 47.28
N ASN A 661 -14.79 1.96 47.99
CA ASN A 661 -14.43 2.05 49.41
C ASN A 661 -12.96 2.48 49.53
N LYS A 662 -12.67 3.42 50.41
CA LYS A 662 -11.31 3.92 50.72
C LYS A 662 -10.30 2.81 51.04
N LYS A 663 -10.74 1.67 51.55
CA LYS A 663 -9.89 0.51 51.87
C LYS A 663 -9.36 -0.21 50.64
N LEU A 664 -9.98 -0.01 49.47
CA LEU A 664 -9.59 -0.64 48.20
C LEU A 664 -8.47 0.10 47.45
N ILE A 665 -8.04 1.27 47.97
CA ILE A 665 -7.07 2.14 47.31
C ILE A 665 -5.98 2.51 48.28
N SER A 666 -4.81 1.90 48.15
CA SER A 666 -3.67 2.14 49.07
C SER A 666 -2.89 3.41 48.75
N ASP A 667 -2.81 3.83 47.47
CA ASP A 667 -1.88 4.87 47.01
C ASP A 667 -2.47 5.90 46.01
N GLY A 668 -3.81 5.96 45.92
CA GLY A 668 -4.50 6.95 45.08
C GLY A 668 -4.44 6.70 43.58
N ILE A 669 -3.90 5.57 43.14
CA ILE A 669 -3.91 5.13 41.76
C ILE A 669 -5.18 4.32 41.47
N HIS A 670 -5.81 4.64 40.34
CA HIS A 670 -6.99 3.94 39.85
C HIS A 670 -6.67 3.26 38.54
N TYR A 671 -6.76 1.94 38.52
CA TYR A 671 -6.71 1.11 37.35
C TYR A 671 -8.08 0.49 37.12
N ILE A 672 -8.85 1.05 36.20
CA ILE A 672 -10.18 0.57 35.83
C ILE A 672 -10.05 -0.28 34.59
N LYS A 673 -10.54 -1.53 34.67
CA LYS A 673 -10.54 -2.47 33.54
C LYS A 673 -11.97 -2.84 33.17
N PHE A 674 -12.30 -2.67 31.89
CA PHE A 674 -13.54 -3.15 31.29
C PHE A 674 -13.22 -4.46 30.59
N GLN A 675 -13.97 -5.50 30.91
CA GLN A 675 -13.86 -6.79 30.25
C GLN A 675 -15.20 -7.15 29.61
N ILE A 676 -15.24 -7.24 28.28
CA ILE A 676 -16.45 -7.47 27.50
C ILE A 676 -16.49 -8.94 27.11
N ASP A 677 -17.61 -9.62 27.41
CA ASP A 677 -17.75 -11.07 27.18
C ASP A 677 -17.94 -11.36 25.68
N ASN A 678 -18.74 -10.54 24.99
CA ASN A 678 -19.10 -10.73 23.57
C ASN A 678 -18.87 -9.43 22.78
N PRO A 679 -17.64 -9.04 22.47
CA PRO A 679 -17.36 -7.88 21.64
C PRO A 679 -17.83 -8.10 20.19
N VAL A 680 -18.22 -7.03 19.50
CA VAL A 680 -18.71 -7.08 18.10
C VAL A 680 -17.55 -7.17 17.13
#